data_dc1904866e50fbf6fcd1ef69f1202a72
#
_entry.id   dc1904866e50fbf6fcd1ef69f1202a72
#
_cell.length_a   1.000
_cell.length_b   1.000
_cell.length_c   1.000
_cell.angle_alpha   90.00
_cell.angle_beta   90.00
_cell.angle_gamma   90.00
#
_symmetry.space_group_name_H-M   'P 1'
#
loop_
_entity.id
_entity.type
_entity.pdbx_description
1 polymer ?
#
loop_
_entity_poly.entity_id
_entity_poly.type
_entity_poly.pdbx_seq_one_letter_code
_entity_poly.pdbx_strand_id
1 'polypeptide(L)'
;MPALTVRTAGSQRTFAPGHDVVIGRDLQADVRVANPLVSRAHIVLRFDRGRWLAIDNGSLNGMFVDRRRVSSVDICDGQSINISNPDGPKLTFEVGRRMGAVGRPPSGPRPVRPPSSTQPVLRLAQQHVSQPASQSNYQTPTEMRPAARRSGGDGSKLATGVIRILRGPAPTPRPGTTTIGRAADNDIVIPDVLASRHHATLVPSPDGAEILDARSINGTFVNGTRVDGALLRDGDVVTIGNVDLVFHNGTLVHRAKIESDTRTGGLEVRHISLTIEHGLTLLNDISFSARPGTLTAVIGPSGAGKSTLAKVIVGTTNPTRGKVSFEGHDIHGEYASLRSRIGMVPQDDVVHRQLTVDQALGYAAELRLPPDTTKQDRRQVMAQVLEELELTRHAQTRVDRLSGGQRKRASVAMELLTGPSLLILDEPTSGLDPALDRQVMTMLRQLADAGRVVVVVTHSLTYLDVCDQVLLLAPGGKTAFCGPPSGMGRAMGTTNWADIFTKVGADPDAANRRFLKQANPPPAPPETEQPSDLGEPVHTSLPRQFSTIGRRQVRLVMSDRGYFLFLALLPFIVGVLSLAVPGTVGFGIPNPMGDAPSEPIQILVLMTMGAVFMGTALTIRDLIGERPIFRREQAVGLSATAYLLAKIWVYSTAAIIQSAILVAIVVYGKGGPTQGDVVVGNASVGLFLSVAGTSVAGAIFGLALSALARSNEQIMPMLVVLVISQLVFCGGMIPVAQRLLVDQLSWFTPARWGFAASASTVDLIKLVPTPSAHNDSFWKHTPKRWIFDMGMLALLCIGYATFIRWKIRLKGE
;
A
#
# COMPACT_ATOMS: atom_id res chain seq x y z
N MET A 1 -38.41 -36.34 -18.04
CA MET A 1 -37.14 -35.76 -18.55
C MET A 1 -36.00 -36.54 -17.92
N PRO A 2 -34.95 -36.93 -18.63
CA PRO A 2 -33.90 -37.78 -18.08
C PRO A 2 -33.01 -36.98 -17.14
N ALA A 3 -32.78 -37.51 -15.93
CA ALA A 3 -31.80 -36.96 -15.02
C ALA A 3 -30.37 -37.30 -15.48
N LEU A 4 -29.41 -36.41 -15.23
CA LEU A 4 -28.04 -36.62 -15.58
C LEU A 4 -27.21 -36.91 -14.32
N THR A 5 -26.53 -38.05 -14.31
CA THR A 5 -25.57 -38.38 -13.25
C THR A 5 -24.15 -38.14 -13.77
N VAL A 6 -23.39 -37.30 -13.04
CA VAL A 6 -22.01 -37.00 -13.33
C VAL A 6 -21.10 -37.69 -12.30
N ARG A 7 -20.18 -38.51 -12.78
CA ARG A 7 -19.17 -39.22 -11.97
C ARG A 7 -17.78 -38.62 -12.18
N THR A 8 -17.11 -38.35 -11.11
CA THR A 8 -15.66 -37.99 -11.07
C THR A 8 -14.91 -39.03 -10.28
N ALA A 9 -13.56 -38.94 -10.24
CA ALA A 9 -12.71 -39.88 -9.46
C ALA A 9 -13.05 -39.93 -7.97
N GLY A 10 -13.74 -38.92 -7.38
CA GLY A 10 -14.02 -38.84 -5.93
C GLY A 10 -15.47 -38.51 -5.59
N SER A 11 -16.35 -38.31 -6.57
CA SER A 11 -17.76 -37.94 -6.30
C SER A 11 -18.73 -38.35 -7.42
N GLN A 12 -19.96 -38.58 -7.02
CA GLN A 12 -21.08 -38.80 -7.96
C GLN A 12 -22.25 -37.89 -7.57
N ARG A 13 -22.81 -37.15 -8.54
CA ARG A 13 -23.96 -36.28 -8.34
C ARG A 13 -24.96 -36.42 -9.46
N THR A 14 -26.25 -36.36 -9.11
CA THR A 14 -27.34 -36.47 -10.06
C THR A 14 -28.13 -35.18 -10.13
N PHE A 15 -28.39 -34.70 -11.33
CA PHE A 15 -29.04 -33.42 -11.61
C PHE A 15 -30.33 -33.64 -12.40
N ALA A 16 -31.38 -32.90 -12.04
CA ALA A 16 -32.61 -32.82 -12.78
C ALA A 16 -32.53 -31.69 -13.83
N PRO A 17 -33.18 -31.81 -14.98
CA PRO A 17 -33.29 -30.73 -15.94
C PRO A 17 -34.03 -29.53 -15.36
N GLY A 18 -33.55 -28.30 -15.63
CA GLY A 18 -34.21 -27.08 -15.17
C GLY A 18 -33.28 -25.91 -14.83
N HIS A 19 -31.99 -26.18 -14.60
CA HIS A 19 -30.98 -25.16 -14.43
C HIS A 19 -29.63 -25.64 -15.02
N ASP A 20 -28.78 -24.71 -15.35
CA ASP A 20 -27.42 -24.99 -15.82
C ASP A 20 -26.56 -25.53 -14.66
N VAL A 21 -25.84 -26.64 -14.89
CA VAL A 21 -24.93 -27.25 -13.90
C VAL A 21 -23.51 -26.91 -14.24
N VAL A 22 -22.81 -26.28 -13.30
CA VAL A 22 -21.42 -25.81 -13.48
C VAL A 22 -20.46 -26.88 -12.96
N ILE A 23 -19.50 -27.28 -13.80
CA ILE A 23 -18.37 -28.12 -13.42
C ILE A 23 -17.12 -27.30 -13.46
N GLY A 24 -16.33 -27.30 -12.37
CA GLY A 24 -15.13 -26.52 -12.30
C GLY A 24 -14.35 -26.73 -11.01
N ARG A 25 -13.28 -25.97 -10.86
CA ARG A 25 -12.46 -25.97 -9.66
C ARG A 25 -13.08 -25.16 -8.52
N ASP A 26 -14.01 -24.25 -8.83
CA ASP A 26 -14.65 -23.38 -7.86
C ASP A 26 -15.36 -24.17 -6.76
N LEU A 27 -15.36 -23.64 -5.53
CA LEU A 27 -16.12 -24.18 -4.40
C LEU A 27 -17.64 -24.09 -4.63
N GLN A 28 -18.07 -23.15 -5.47
CA GLN A 28 -19.48 -22.95 -5.85
C GLN A 28 -19.90 -23.77 -7.08
N ALA A 29 -18.97 -24.51 -7.70
CA ALA A 29 -19.32 -25.39 -8.81
C ALA A 29 -20.18 -26.54 -8.31
N ASP A 30 -21.27 -26.86 -9.06
CA ASP A 30 -22.17 -27.97 -8.73
C ASP A 30 -21.42 -29.29 -8.69
N VAL A 31 -20.43 -29.47 -9.56
CA VAL A 31 -19.47 -30.58 -9.50
C VAL A 31 -18.06 -30.02 -9.42
N ARG A 32 -17.47 -30.18 -8.26
CA ARG A 32 -16.11 -29.69 -8.02
C ARG A 32 -15.06 -30.72 -8.49
N VAL A 33 -14.13 -30.26 -9.30
CA VAL A 33 -12.95 -31.02 -9.71
C VAL A 33 -11.70 -30.32 -9.16
N ALA A 34 -11.12 -30.86 -8.09
CA ALA A 34 -9.96 -30.30 -7.41
C ALA A 34 -8.65 -30.56 -8.20
N ASN A 35 -8.53 -29.93 -9.38
CA ASN A 35 -7.34 -29.99 -10.22
C ASN A 35 -6.94 -28.55 -10.60
N PRO A 36 -5.69 -28.12 -10.40
CA PRO A 36 -5.24 -26.76 -10.67
C PRO A 36 -5.33 -26.34 -12.14
N LEU A 37 -5.35 -27.30 -13.07
CA LEU A 37 -5.50 -27.04 -14.50
C LEU A 37 -6.95 -26.84 -14.92
N VAL A 38 -7.92 -27.13 -14.06
CA VAL A 38 -9.35 -26.93 -14.31
C VAL A 38 -9.73 -25.49 -13.99
N SER A 39 -10.39 -24.79 -14.93
CA SER A 39 -10.90 -23.43 -14.71
C SER A 39 -11.97 -23.41 -13.60
N ARG A 40 -12.22 -22.24 -12.97
CA ARG A 40 -13.22 -22.09 -11.89
C ARG A 40 -14.59 -22.62 -12.30
N ALA A 41 -15.09 -22.17 -13.45
CA ALA A 41 -16.25 -22.72 -14.15
C ALA A 41 -15.75 -23.21 -15.51
N HIS A 42 -15.45 -24.51 -15.63
CA HIS A 42 -14.77 -25.06 -16.78
C HIS A 42 -15.77 -25.52 -17.86
N ILE A 43 -16.80 -26.24 -17.42
CA ILE A 43 -17.88 -26.74 -18.27
C ILE A 43 -19.20 -26.31 -17.67
N VAL A 44 -20.14 -25.97 -18.53
CA VAL A 44 -21.57 -25.81 -18.19
C VAL A 44 -22.35 -26.93 -18.85
N LEU A 45 -23.11 -27.71 -18.06
CA LEU A 45 -24.03 -28.69 -18.56
C LEU A 45 -25.43 -28.05 -18.65
N ARG A 46 -25.97 -28.01 -19.82
CA ARG A 46 -27.29 -27.46 -20.11
C ARG A 46 -28.23 -28.50 -20.69
N PHE A 47 -29.49 -28.50 -20.24
CA PHE A 47 -30.52 -29.32 -20.84
C PHE A 47 -31.29 -28.48 -21.87
N ASP A 48 -31.09 -28.78 -23.15
CA ASP A 48 -31.76 -28.10 -24.27
C ASP A 48 -32.40 -29.10 -25.24
N ARG A 49 -33.59 -28.79 -25.69
CA ARG A 49 -34.36 -29.58 -26.67
C ARG A 49 -34.40 -31.11 -26.42
N GLY A 50 -34.47 -31.48 -25.14
CA GLY A 50 -34.61 -32.90 -24.76
C GLY A 50 -33.25 -33.63 -24.56
N ARG A 51 -32.12 -32.95 -24.70
CA ARG A 51 -30.75 -33.49 -24.55
C ARG A 51 -29.91 -32.69 -23.54
N TRP A 52 -28.95 -33.37 -22.95
CA TRP A 52 -27.94 -32.71 -22.14
C TRP A 52 -26.75 -32.32 -23.03
N LEU A 53 -26.30 -31.10 -22.93
CA LEU A 53 -25.21 -30.53 -23.68
C LEU A 53 -24.10 -30.13 -22.71
N ALA A 54 -22.86 -30.57 -22.93
CA ALA A 54 -21.69 -30.04 -22.24
C ALA A 54 -21.08 -28.94 -23.11
N ILE A 55 -20.86 -27.76 -22.51
CA ILE A 55 -20.34 -26.57 -23.17
C ILE A 55 -19.09 -26.12 -22.43
N ASP A 56 -17.99 -25.95 -23.16
CA ASP A 56 -16.77 -25.32 -22.62
C ASP A 56 -17.05 -23.84 -22.32
N ASN A 57 -16.97 -23.45 -21.06
CA ASN A 57 -17.27 -22.10 -20.59
C ASN A 57 -16.07 -21.13 -20.73
N GLY A 58 -15.43 -21.17 -21.91
CA GLY A 58 -14.24 -20.35 -22.15
C GLY A 58 -13.05 -20.78 -21.30
N SER A 59 -12.91 -22.08 -21.04
CA SER A 59 -11.85 -22.59 -20.18
C SER A 59 -10.47 -22.41 -20.83
N LEU A 60 -9.46 -22.12 -19.99
CA LEU A 60 -8.11 -21.89 -20.46
C LEU A 60 -7.53 -23.11 -21.19
N ASN A 61 -7.77 -24.29 -20.65
CA ASN A 61 -7.14 -25.54 -21.09
C ASN A 61 -8.07 -26.43 -21.95
N GLY A 62 -9.36 -26.14 -22.04
CA GLY A 62 -10.32 -26.78 -22.90
C GLY A 62 -10.95 -28.07 -22.37
N MET A 63 -11.93 -28.55 -23.10
CA MET A 63 -12.67 -29.80 -22.90
C MET A 63 -12.33 -30.77 -24.04
N PHE A 64 -12.15 -32.06 -23.73
CA PHE A 64 -11.69 -33.07 -24.70
C PHE A 64 -12.61 -34.30 -24.71
N VAL A 65 -12.98 -34.70 -25.90
CA VAL A 65 -13.66 -35.97 -26.18
C VAL A 65 -12.79 -36.76 -27.14
N ASP A 66 -12.51 -38.01 -26.80
CA ASP A 66 -11.61 -38.89 -27.60
C ASP A 66 -10.30 -38.19 -28.02
N ARG A 67 -9.67 -37.49 -27.05
CA ARG A 67 -8.44 -36.71 -27.21
C ARG A 67 -8.53 -35.50 -28.15
N ARG A 68 -9.71 -35.15 -28.66
CA ARG A 68 -9.94 -33.97 -29.50
C ARG A 68 -10.57 -32.86 -28.66
N ARG A 69 -10.06 -31.66 -28.79
CA ARG A 69 -10.61 -30.47 -28.12
C ARG A 69 -11.94 -30.11 -28.78
N VAL A 70 -12.98 -29.95 -27.95
CA VAL A 70 -14.33 -29.58 -28.40
C VAL A 70 -14.86 -28.40 -27.60
N SER A 71 -15.62 -27.51 -28.22
CA SER A 71 -16.28 -26.38 -27.53
C SER A 71 -17.63 -26.75 -26.97
N SER A 72 -18.31 -27.74 -27.56
CA SER A 72 -19.57 -28.27 -27.06
C SER A 72 -19.78 -29.71 -27.57
N VAL A 73 -20.50 -30.52 -26.80
CA VAL A 73 -20.81 -31.90 -27.16
C VAL A 73 -22.14 -32.33 -26.53
N ASP A 74 -22.97 -33.06 -27.30
CA ASP A 74 -24.16 -33.71 -26.76
C ASP A 74 -23.76 -34.86 -25.83
N ILE A 75 -24.30 -34.93 -24.63
CA ILE A 75 -23.98 -35.97 -23.66
C ILE A 75 -24.84 -37.22 -23.93
N CYS A 76 -24.15 -38.32 -24.30
CA CYS A 76 -24.72 -39.63 -24.42
C CYS A 76 -24.50 -40.47 -23.14
N ASP A 77 -25.36 -41.49 -22.93
CA ASP A 77 -25.20 -42.39 -21.79
C ASP A 77 -23.90 -43.17 -21.85
N GLY A 78 -23.14 -43.18 -20.76
CA GLY A 78 -21.78 -43.78 -20.66
C GLY A 78 -20.65 -42.93 -21.25
N GLN A 79 -20.91 -41.76 -21.82
CA GLN A 79 -19.89 -40.91 -22.42
C GLN A 79 -18.92 -40.37 -21.36
N SER A 80 -17.67 -40.20 -21.79
CA SER A 80 -16.61 -39.63 -20.96
C SER A 80 -16.01 -38.38 -21.61
N ILE A 81 -15.79 -37.36 -20.81
CA ILE A 81 -15.13 -36.09 -21.20
C ILE A 81 -13.94 -35.90 -20.31
N ASN A 82 -12.79 -35.58 -20.90
CA ASN A 82 -11.60 -35.16 -20.16
C ASN A 82 -11.54 -33.65 -20.17
N ILE A 83 -11.15 -33.05 -19.00
CA ILE A 83 -11.04 -31.59 -18.84
C ILE A 83 -9.61 -31.19 -18.60
N SER A 84 -9.22 -30.05 -19.15
CA SER A 84 -7.89 -29.41 -19.04
C SER A 84 -6.82 -29.97 -19.97
N ASN A 85 -6.80 -31.26 -20.25
CA ASN A 85 -5.93 -31.89 -21.25
C ASN A 85 -6.51 -33.23 -21.67
N PRO A 86 -6.02 -33.86 -22.77
CA PRO A 86 -6.54 -35.16 -23.25
C PRO A 86 -6.45 -36.31 -22.25
N ASP A 87 -5.53 -36.25 -21.31
CA ASP A 87 -5.33 -37.25 -20.24
C ASP A 87 -5.70 -36.69 -18.87
N GLY A 88 -6.39 -35.54 -18.81
CA GLY A 88 -6.82 -34.82 -17.60
C GLY A 88 -7.96 -35.51 -16.85
N PRO A 89 -8.49 -34.85 -15.81
CA PRO A 89 -9.57 -35.38 -15.01
C PRO A 89 -10.74 -35.82 -15.87
N LYS A 90 -11.15 -37.08 -15.70
CA LYS A 90 -12.21 -37.74 -16.47
C LYS A 90 -13.56 -37.56 -15.79
N LEU A 91 -14.53 -37.07 -16.55
CA LEU A 91 -15.94 -37.02 -16.18
C LEU A 91 -16.69 -38.10 -16.96
N THR A 92 -17.50 -38.90 -16.28
CA THR A 92 -18.36 -39.91 -16.92
C THR A 92 -19.82 -39.56 -16.67
N PHE A 93 -20.63 -39.64 -17.68
CA PHE A 93 -22.02 -39.22 -17.65
C PHE A 93 -22.94 -40.43 -17.85
N GLU A 94 -23.99 -40.51 -17.01
CA GLU A 94 -25.08 -41.51 -17.13
C GLU A 94 -26.40 -40.74 -17.27
N VAL A 95 -27.12 -41.00 -18.34
CA VAL A 95 -28.43 -40.40 -18.63
C VAL A 95 -29.54 -41.39 -18.26
N GLY A 96 -30.19 -41.14 -17.09
CA GLY A 96 -31.21 -42.06 -16.56
C GLY A 96 -32.50 -42.12 -17.35
N ARG A 97 -33.00 -43.36 -17.65
CA ARG A 97 -34.39 -43.61 -18.08
C ARG A 97 -35.30 -43.49 -16.85
N ARG A 98 -36.51 -42.87 -17.03
CA ARG A 98 -37.55 -42.67 -16.00
C ARG A 98 -37.68 -43.90 -15.11
N MET A 99 -37.47 -43.78 -13.82
CA MET A 99 -38.06 -44.61 -12.77
C MET A 99 -39.17 -43.83 -12.07
N GLY A 100 -40.32 -44.53 -11.93
CA GLY A 100 -41.53 -44.01 -11.34
C GLY A 100 -41.38 -43.70 -9.84
N ALA A 101 -42.29 -42.93 -9.40
CA ALA A 101 -42.41 -42.42 -8.05
C ALA A 101 -42.32 -43.49 -6.93
N VAL A 102 -41.44 -43.31 -5.95
CA VAL A 102 -41.67 -43.77 -4.57
C VAL A 102 -40.87 -42.86 -3.62
N GLY A 103 -41.52 -42.37 -2.55
CA GLY A 103 -40.90 -41.94 -1.33
C GLY A 103 -40.87 -40.44 -1.06
N ARG A 104 -41.91 -39.97 -0.39
CA ARG A 104 -42.01 -38.68 0.31
C ARG A 104 -41.04 -38.64 1.49
N PRO A 105 -40.18 -37.64 1.66
CA PRO A 105 -39.44 -37.47 2.90
C PRO A 105 -40.30 -36.84 4.00
N PRO A 106 -40.00 -37.08 5.27
CA PRO A 106 -40.78 -36.60 6.42
C PRO A 106 -40.65 -35.10 6.64
N SER A 107 -41.77 -34.52 7.02
CA SER A 107 -41.98 -33.11 7.38
C SER A 107 -41.16 -32.69 8.60
N GLY A 108 -40.30 -31.71 8.44
CA GLY A 108 -39.72 -30.96 9.55
C GLY A 108 -40.56 -29.74 9.95
N PRO A 109 -40.44 -29.20 11.15
CA PRO A 109 -41.42 -28.30 11.73
C PRO A 109 -41.42 -26.90 11.13
N ARG A 110 -42.62 -26.32 10.98
CA ARG A 110 -42.94 -24.97 10.54
C ARG A 110 -42.36 -23.94 11.56
N PRO A 111 -41.82 -22.83 11.12
CA PRO A 111 -41.58 -21.69 11.99
C PRO A 111 -42.84 -20.85 12.14
N VAL A 112 -43.05 -20.43 13.40
CA VAL A 112 -44.15 -19.59 13.88
C VAL A 112 -43.98 -18.16 13.41
N ARG A 113 -45.07 -17.55 12.94
CA ARG A 113 -45.19 -16.14 12.53
C ARG A 113 -45.46 -15.25 13.76
N PRO A 114 -44.80 -14.12 13.95
CA PRO A 114 -45.29 -13.09 14.86
C PRO A 114 -46.23 -12.12 14.17
N PRO A 115 -47.11 -11.43 14.90
CA PRO A 115 -48.29 -10.75 14.38
C PRO A 115 -47.99 -9.32 13.85
N SER A 116 -48.89 -8.96 12.94
CA SER A 116 -49.00 -7.69 12.24
C SER A 116 -49.32 -6.48 13.15
N SER A 117 -48.72 -5.32 12.87
CA SER A 117 -49.32 -4.03 13.20
C SER A 117 -49.20 -3.02 12.06
N THR A 118 -50.35 -2.73 11.47
CA THR A 118 -50.91 -1.48 10.95
C THR A 118 -50.07 -0.48 10.15
N GLN A 119 -50.55 -0.29 8.91
CA GLN A 119 -50.26 0.81 7.98
C GLN A 119 -50.85 2.16 8.44
N PRO A 120 -50.49 3.29 7.79
CA PRO A 120 -51.29 3.70 6.65
C PRO A 120 -50.57 4.22 5.39
N VAL A 121 -51.31 4.11 4.35
CA VAL A 121 -51.23 4.44 2.94
C VAL A 121 -51.05 5.91 2.64
N LEU A 122 -50.27 6.24 1.61
CA LEU A 122 -50.55 7.36 0.70
C LEU A 122 -50.08 7.04 -0.74
N ARG A 123 -51.13 7.02 -1.60
CA ARG A 123 -51.04 6.94 -3.06
C ARG A 123 -50.75 8.32 -3.66
N LEU A 124 -50.06 8.32 -4.82
CA LEU A 124 -50.34 9.14 -6.03
C LEU A 124 -49.29 8.80 -7.06
N ALA A 125 -49.63 8.28 -8.07
CA ALA A 125 -50.21 8.61 -9.39
C ALA A 125 -49.16 8.38 -10.51
N GLN A 126 -49.59 7.49 -11.40
CA GLN A 126 -48.99 7.15 -12.70
C GLN A 126 -49.10 8.32 -13.69
N GLN A 127 -48.09 8.43 -14.57
CA GLN A 127 -48.37 8.82 -15.96
C GLN A 127 -47.35 8.16 -16.90
N HIS A 128 -47.96 7.47 -17.88
CA HIS A 128 -47.38 6.93 -19.09
C HIS A 128 -46.88 8.03 -20.03
N VAL A 129 -45.83 7.77 -20.84
CA VAL A 129 -45.82 8.05 -22.28
C VAL A 129 -44.69 7.24 -22.98
N SER A 130 -45.08 6.34 -23.78
CA SER A 130 -44.73 5.83 -25.13
C SER A 130 -43.29 5.98 -25.69
N GLN A 131 -42.84 4.86 -26.19
CA GLN A 131 -41.79 4.69 -27.21
C GLN A 131 -42.21 5.24 -28.60
N PRO A 132 -41.27 5.44 -29.55
CA PRO A 132 -41.11 4.38 -30.54
C PRO A 132 -39.69 4.05 -30.98
N ALA A 133 -39.61 2.89 -31.58
CA ALA A 133 -38.46 2.20 -32.15
C ALA A 133 -38.05 2.74 -33.54
N SER A 134 -36.77 2.53 -33.92
CA SER A 134 -36.35 2.18 -35.30
C SER A 134 -34.91 1.70 -35.31
N GLN A 135 -34.72 0.45 -35.56
CA GLN A 135 -34.11 -0.26 -36.68
C GLN A 135 -32.68 0.12 -37.09
N SER A 136 -31.81 -0.86 -36.85
CA SER A 136 -30.87 -1.56 -37.74
C SER A 136 -29.89 -0.76 -38.62
N ASN A 137 -28.63 -1.15 -38.53
CA ASN A 137 -27.91 -1.76 -39.66
C ASN A 137 -26.55 -2.36 -39.22
N TYR A 138 -26.42 -3.62 -39.57
CA TYR A 138 -25.19 -4.39 -39.66
C TYR A 138 -24.31 -3.86 -40.78
N GLN A 139 -22.99 -3.73 -40.55
CA GLN A 139 -22.00 -3.97 -41.60
C GLN A 139 -20.66 -4.39 -40.97
N THR A 140 -20.15 -5.50 -41.44
CA THR A 140 -18.90 -6.19 -41.18
C THR A 140 -17.72 -5.57 -41.98
N PRO A 141 -16.48 -5.98 -41.76
CA PRO A 141 -15.29 -5.14 -41.80
C PRO A 141 -14.55 -5.14 -43.13
N THR A 142 -13.80 -4.12 -43.36
CA THR A 142 -12.80 -4.07 -44.47
C THR A 142 -11.45 -3.71 -43.92
N GLU A 143 -10.48 -4.57 -44.26
CA GLU A 143 -9.05 -4.37 -44.13
C GLU A 143 -8.60 -3.05 -44.78
N MET A 144 -7.64 -2.37 -44.15
CA MET A 144 -6.67 -1.58 -44.91
C MET A 144 -5.34 -1.39 -44.22
N ARG A 145 -4.34 -1.56 -44.99
CA ARG A 145 -2.89 -1.44 -44.82
C ARG A 145 -2.42 0.01 -44.53
N PRO A 146 -1.12 0.22 -44.22
CA PRO A 146 -0.63 1.40 -43.52
C PRO A 146 -0.22 2.53 -44.46
N ALA A 147 -0.29 3.76 -43.98
CA ALA A 147 0.33 4.91 -44.60
C ALA A 147 1.08 5.80 -43.63
N ALA A 148 2.23 6.17 -44.07
CA ALA A 148 3.34 6.93 -43.55
C ALA A 148 3.03 8.30 -42.87
N ARG A 149 3.93 8.58 -41.92
CA ARG A 149 4.58 9.86 -41.55
C ARG A 149 3.94 11.18 -41.97
N ARG A 150 3.71 12.06 -41.02
CA ARG A 150 4.23 13.42 -41.09
C ARG A 150 4.45 14.07 -39.71
N SER A 151 5.53 14.78 -39.67
CA SER A 151 6.26 15.51 -38.66
C SER A 151 5.60 16.80 -38.18
N GLY A 152 5.97 17.25 -37.03
CA GLY A 152 5.91 18.59 -36.47
C GLY A 152 5.55 18.54 -34.99
N GLY A 153 6.24 19.11 -34.09
CA GLY A 153 7.37 19.98 -33.95
C GLY A 153 7.51 20.31 -32.46
N ASP A 154 8.71 20.24 -32.05
CA ASP A 154 9.43 21.01 -31.05
C ASP A 154 8.76 21.55 -29.78
N GLY A 155 9.34 21.15 -28.65
CA GLY A 155 9.19 21.87 -27.39
C GLY A 155 9.42 21.07 -26.12
N SER A 156 10.50 20.31 -25.98
CA SER A 156 11.05 19.92 -24.64
C SER A 156 12.38 19.15 -24.74
N LYS A 157 13.39 19.76 -25.36
CA LYS A 157 14.71 19.10 -25.59
C LYS A 157 15.81 19.50 -24.59
N LEU A 158 15.51 20.09 -23.44
CA LEU A 158 16.56 20.56 -22.52
C LEU A 158 16.75 19.78 -21.22
N ALA A 159 15.83 18.88 -20.85
CA ALA A 159 15.98 18.10 -19.63
C ALA A 159 16.44 16.64 -19.83
N THR A 160 16.40 16.13 -21.06
CA THR A 160 16.75 14.74 -21.39
C THR A 160 18.20 14.56 -21.89
N GLY A 161 18.93 15.66 -22.11
CA GLY A 161 20.28 15.63 -22.71
C GLY A 161 21.42 15.28 -21.75
N VAL A 162 21.27 15.57 -20.45
CA VAL A 162 22.39 15.42 -19.48
C VAL A 162 22.50 13.98 -18.92
N ILE A 163 21.40 13.24 -18.88
CA ILE A 163 21.43 11.83 -18.38
C ILE A 163 21.86 10.84 -19.48
N ARG A 164 21.82 11.27 -20.76
CA ARG A 164 22.17 10.41 -21.90
C ARG A 164 23.70 10.29 -22.15
N ILE A 165 24.50 11.17 -21.54
CA ILE A 165 25.95 11.21 -21.77
C ILE A 165 26.73 10.20 -20.89
N LEU A 166 26.12 9.64 -19.83
CA LEU A 166 26.78 8.69 -18.92
C LEU A 166 26.32 7.22 -19.11
N ARG A 167 25.40 6.92 -20.02
CA ARG A 167 25.03 5.56 -20.37
C ARG A 167 25.21 5.39 -21.90
N GLY A 168 26.20 4.61 -22.31
CA GLY A 168 26.38 4.22 -23.72
C GLY A 168 25.10 3.65 -24.34
N PRO A 169 24.92 3.63 -25.65
CA PRO A 169 23.75 3.12 -26.32
C PRO A 169 23.50 1.65 -25.92
N ALA A 170 22.22 1.29 -25.71
CA ALA A 170 21.87 -0.12 -25.57
C ALA A 170 22.33 -0.88 -26.83
N PRO A 171 22.82 -2.12 -26.68
CA PRO A 171 23.26 -2.91 -27.84
C PRO A 171 22.08 -3.07 -28.81
N THR A 172 22.30 -2.73 -30.08
CA THR A 172 21.33 -2.99 -31.15
C THR A 172 21.20 -4.48 -31.35
N PRO A 173 19.97 -5.05 -31.43
CA PRO A 173 19.77 -6.48 -31.67
C PRO A 173 20.50 -6.93 -32.94
N ARG A 174 21.28 -8.00 -32.84
CA ARG A 174 21.92 -8.65 -33.99
C ARG A 174 20.86 -9.50 -34.71
N PRO A 175 20.93 -9.67 -36.03
CA PRO A 175 20.03 -10.60 -36.74
C PRO A 175 20.12 -12.02 -36.13
N GLY A 176 18.95 -12.56 -35.73
CA GLY A 176 18.86 -13.87 -35.09
C GLY A 176 18.80 -13.85 -33.57
N THR A 177 18.77 -12.68 -32.93
CA THR A 177 18.58 -12.58 -31.47
C THR A 177 17.09 -12.58 -31.08
N THR A 178 16.76 -13.33 -30.01
CA THR A 178 15.41 -13.34 -29.42
C THR A 178 15.34 -12.34 -28.29
N THR A 179 14.41 -11.40 -28.35
CA THR A 179 14.19 -10.38 -27.33
C THR A 179 13.22 -10.87 -26.26
N ILE A 180 13.52 -10.54 -25.00
CA ILE A 180 12.77 -11.02 -23.84
C ILE A 180 12.38 -9.82 -22.97
N GLY A 181 11.11 -9.74 -22.55
CA GLY A 181 10.69 -8.68 -21.66
C GLY A 181 9.18 -8.56 -21.55
N ARG A 182 8.73 -7.58 -20.78
CA ARG A 182 7.30 -7.35 -20.48
C ARG A 182 6.53 -6.69 -21.63
N ALA A 183 7.19 -5.93 -22.48
CA ALA A 183 6.53 -5.24 -23.58
C ALA A 183 6.09 -6.24 -24.67
N ALA A 184 4.96 -5.98 -25.30
CA ALA A 184 4.36 -6.88 -26.29
C ALA A 184 5.15 -6.97 -27.62
N ASP A 185 6.13 -6.11 -27.81
CA ASP A 185 7.05 -6.09 -28.97
C ASP A 185 8.28 -6.99 -28.77
N ASN A 186 8.40 -7.73 -27.65
CA ASN A 186 9.40 -8.75 -27.46
C ASN A 186 8.97 -10.08 -28.07
N ASP A 187 9.94 -10.89 -28.52
CA ASP A 187 9.71 -12.24 -29.04
C ASP A 187 9.20 -13.17 -27.93
N ILE A 188 9.76 -13.07 -26.72
CA ILE A 188 9.29 -13.75 -25.51
C ILE A 188 8.72 -12.70 -24.57
N VAL A 189 7.39 -12.68 -24.48
CA VAL A 189 6.68 -11.74 -23.58
C VAL A 189 6.53 -12.38 -22.20
N ILE A 190 7.07 -11.69 -21.19
CA ILE A 190 6.95 -12.08 -19.77
C ILE A 190 5.90 -11.18 -19.10
N PRO A 191 4.71 -11.69 -18.78
CA PRO A 191 3.64 -10.92 -18.19
C PRO A 191 3.86 -10.69 -16.67
N ASP A 192 5.05 -10.25 -16.29
CA ASP A 192 5.40 -9.89 -14.91
C ASP A 192 5.80 -8.42 -14.84
N VAL A 193 5.25 -7.73 -13.86
CA VAL A 193 5.51 -6.31 -13.62
C VAL A 193 6.95 -6.03 -13.19
N LEU A 194 7.63 -7.01 -12.60
CA LEU A 194 9.04 -6.93 -12.21
C LEU A 194 9.99 -7.16 -13.39
N ALA A 195 9.52 -7.73 -14.50
CA ALA A 195 10.28 -7.78 -15.72
C ALA A 195 10.34 -6.39 -16.36
N SER A 196 11.54 -5.96 -16.81
CA SER A 196 11.68 -4.72 -17.58
C SER A 196 10.99 -4.84 -18.93
N ARG A 197 10.62 -3.74 -19.56
CA ARG A 197 9.95 -3.74 -20.87
C ARG A 197 10.75 -4.49 -21.94
N HIS A 198 12.05 -4.26 -21.99
CA HIS A 198 13.06 -5.04 -22.70
C HIS A 198 14.07 -5.48 -21.65
N HIS A 199 14.03 -6.73 -21.26
CA HIS A 199 14.73 -7.23 -20.08
C HIS A 199 16.06 -7.89 -20.42
N ALA A 200 16.03 -8.81 -21.36
CA ALA A 200 17.20 -9.55 -21.80
C ALA A 200 17.12 -9.89 -23.30
N THR A 201 18.23 -10.32 -23.85
CA THR A 201 18.30 -10.84 -25.21
C THR A 201 18.97 -12.21 -25.18
N LEU A 202 18.43 -13.18 -25.93
CA LEU A 202 19.03 -14.49 -26.13
C LEU A 202 19.72 -14.49 -27.49
N VAL A 203 20.99 -14.76 -27.49
CA VAL A 203 21.86 -14.76 -28.70
C VAL A 203 22.31 -16.19 -28.99
N PRO A 204 22.02 -16.75 -30.16
CA PRO A 204 22.52 -18.07 -30.52
C PRO A 204 24.06 -18.09 -30.51
N SER A 205 24.65 -19.14 -29.94
CA SER A 205 26.06 -19.40 -29.87
C SER A 205 26.36 -20.83 -30.39
N PRO A 206 27.57 -21.13 -30.91
CA PRO A 206 27.93 -22.47 -31.35
C PRO A 206 27.80 -23.55 -30.27
N ASP A 207 27.96 -23.16 -28.99
CA ASP A 207 27.92 -24.05 -27.82
C ASP A 207 26.60 -23.97 -27.05
N GLY A 208 25.53 -23.37 -27.64
CA GLY A 208 24.23 -23.19 -26.98
C GLY A 208 23.61 -21.86 -27.32
N ALA A 209 23.15 -21.10 -26.31
CA ALA A 209 22.71 -19.69 -26.46
C ALA A 209 23.25 -18.86 -25.31
N GLU A 210 23.63 -17.63 -25.58
CA GLU A 210 24.03 -16.66 -24.55
C GLU A 210 22.87 -15.73 -24.21
N ILE A 211 22.52 -15.68 -22.95
CA ILE A 211 21.57 -14.67 -22.45
C ILE A 211 22.35 -13.43 -22.03
N LEU A 212 21.91 -12.27 -22.48
CA LEU A 212 22.49 -10.96 -22.15
C LEU A 212 21.42 -10.10 -21.50
N ASP A 213 21.72 -9.57 -20.32
CA ASP A 213 20.84 -8.61 -19.65
C ASP A 213 20.82 -7.28 -20.39
N ALA A 214 19.65 -6.79 -20.76
CA ALA A 214 19.49 -5.53 -21.48
C ALA A 214 19.51 -4.31 -20.53
N ARG A 215 20.28 -4.33 -19.46
CA ARG A 215 20.28 -3.39 -18.34
C ARG A 215 18.92 -3.33 -17.68
N SER A 216 18.39 -4.50 -17.37
CA SER A 216 17.13 -4.65 -16.70
C SER A 216 17.18 -4.03 -15.29
N ILE A 217 16.02 -3.63 -14.77
CA ILE A 217 15.93 -2.97 -13.47
C ILE A 217 16.19 -3.96 -12.34
N ASN A 218 15.60 -5.15 -12.46
CA ASN A 218 15.66 -6.19 -11.41
C ASN A 218 16.74 -7.25 -11.65
N GLY A 219 17.39 -7.23 -12.80
CA GLY A 219 18.43 -8.19 -13.18
C GLY A 219 17.90 -9.49 -13.78
N THR A 220 18.75 -10.15 -14.57
CA THR A 220 18.53 -11.50 -15.12
C THR A 220 19.30 -12.49 -14.26
N PHE A 221 18.69 -13.61 -13.90
CA PHE A 221 19.31 -14.63 -13.07
C PHE A 221 19.37 -15.95 -13.82
N VAL A 222 20.51 -16.65 -13.76
CA VAL A 222 20.69 -18.00 -14.30
C VAL A 222 21.03 -18.92 -13.14
N ASN A 223 20.22 -19.96 -12.92
CA ASN A 223 20.33 -20.89 -11.80
C ASN A 223 20.44 -20.18 -10.43
N GLY A 224 19.70 -19.08 -10.26
CA GLY A 224 19.73 -18.26 -9.05
C GLY A 224 20.86 -17.23 -8.98
N THR A 225 21.81 -17.25 -9.93
CA THR A 225 22.93 -16.30 -10.00
C THR A 225 22.58 -15.13 -10.90
N ARG A 226 22.75 -13.89 -10.43
CA ARG A 226 22.59 -12.70 -11.27
C ARG A 226 23.71 -12.63 -12.30
N VAL A 227 23.33 -12.37 -13.56
CA VAL A 227 24.27 -12.32 -14.67
C VAL A 227 24.02 -11.07 -15.53
N ASP A 228 25.10 -10.48 -16.02
CA ASP A 228 25.02 -9.48 -17.11
C ASP A 228 25.03 -10.19 -18.47
N GLY A 229 25.61 -11.39 -18.53
CA GLY A 229 25.61 -12.32 -19.65
C GLY A 229 26.07 -13.72 -19.21
N ALA A 230 25.42 -14.75 -19.72
CA ALA A 230 25.75 -16.13 -19.41
C ALA A 230 25.45 -17.06 -20.60
N LEU A 231 26.31 -18.03 -20.82
CA LEU A 231 26.07 -19.12 -21.76
C LEU A 231 25.14 -20.14 -21.13
N LEU A 232 23.97 -20.36 -21.74
CA LEU A 232 22.96 -21.29 -21.25
C LEU A 232 23.20 -22.70 -21.80
N ARG A 233 23.03 -23.68 -20.92
CA ARG A 233 23.00 -25.10 -21.24
C ARG A 233 21.59 -25.65 -21.11
N ASP A 234 21.30 -26.73 -21.80
CA ASP A 234 19.97 -27.36 -21.71
C ASP A 234 19.66 -27.75 -20.26
N GLY A 235 18.52 -27.29 -19.77
CA GLY A 235 18.12 -27.45 -18.37
C GLY A 235 18.39 -26.26 -17.46
N ASP A 236 19.17 -25.26 -17.88
CA ASP A 236 19.41 -24.05 -17.08
C ASP A 236 18.12 -23.27 -16.86
N VAL A 237 17.95 -22.78 -15.64
CA VAL A 237 16.80 -21.98 -15.24
C VAL A 237 17.15 -20.51 -15.30
N VAL A 238 16.43 -19.76 -16.11
CA VAL A 238 16.53 -18.30 -16.21
C VAL A 238 15.36 -17.67 -15.49
N THR A 239 15.64 -16.89 -14.44
CA THR A 239 14.61 -16.16 -13.69
C THR A 239 14.62 -14.69 -14.08
N ILE A 240 13.46 -14.19 -14.52
CA ILE A 240 13.22 -12.80 -14.86
C ILE A 240 11.99 -12.30 -14.10
N GLY A 241 12.18 -11.36 -13.18
CA GLY A 241 11.13 -10.98 -12.24
C GLY A 241 10.76 -12.15 -11.33
N ASN A 242 9.48 -12.58 -11.35
CA ASN A 242 8.97 -13.75 -10.63
C ASN A 242 8.75 -14.96 -11.56
N VAL A 243 9.26 -14.91 -12.79
CA VAL A 243 9.02 -15.94 -13.81
C VAL A 243 10.28 -16.74 -14.04
N ASP A 244 10.19 -18.07 -13.85
CA ASP A 244 11.24 -19.02 -14.17
C ASP A 244 11.01 -19.60 -15.57
N LEU A 245 12.04 -19.51 -16.40
CA LEU A 245 12.10 -20.07 -17.72
C LEU A 245 13.20 -21.16 -17.73
N VAL A 246 12.96 -22.26 -18.40
CA VAL A 246 13.98 -23.32 -18.60
C VAL A 246 14.50 -23.21 -20.02
N PHE A 247 15.80 -23.18 -20.16
CA PHE A 247 16.45 -23.26 -21.47
C PHE A 247 16.38 -24.70 -21.99
N HIS A 248 15.74 -24.87 -23.13
CA HIS A 248 15.59 -26.18 -23.76
C HIS A 248 15.57 -26.06 -25.30
N ASN A 249 16.36 -26.87 -25.96
CA ASN A 249 16.45 -26.89 -27.45
C ASN A 249 16.66 -25.48 -28.05
N GLY A 250 17.54 -24.67 -27.49
CA GLY A 250 17.90 -23.36 -28.05
C GLY A 250 16.89 -22.24 -27.75
N THR A 251 15.84 -22.49 -26.95
CA THR A 251 14.82 -21.50 -26.57
C THR A 251 14.51 -21.54 -25.09
N LEU A 252 13.88 -20.50 -24.61
CA LEU A 252 13.41 -20.43 -23.22
C LEU A 252 11.92 -20.77 -23.17
N VAL A 253 11.57 -21.77 -22.37
CA VAL A 253 10.21 -22.25 -22.18
C VAL A 253 9.77 -22.00 -20.73
N HIS A 254 8.55 -21.57 -20.52
CA HIS A 254 8.00 -21.46 -19.16
C HIS A 254 8.12 -22.80 -18.44
N ARG A 255 8.75 -22.80 -17.28
CA ARG A 255 8.79 -23.97 -16.41
C ARG A 255 7.35 -24.34 -16.04
N ALA A 256 6.83 -25.43 -16.62
CA ALA A 256 5.49 -25.89 -16.28
C ALA A 256 5.46 -26.17 -14.76
N LYS A 257 4.40 -25.74 -14.07
CA LYS A 257 4.18 -25.89 -12.61
C LYS A 257 4.13 -27.34 -12.09
N ILE A 258 4.56 -28.32 -12.89
CA ILE A 258 4.49 -29.76 -12.59
C ILE A 258 5.59 -30.20 -11.63
N GLU A 259 6.64 -29.41 -11.45
CA GLU A 259 7.75 -29.74 -10.54
C GLU A 259 7.77 -28.88 -9.26
N SER A 260 6.61 -28.70 -8.62
CA SER A 260 6.53 -28.01 -7.32
C SER A 260 7.29 -28.74 -6.19
N ASP A 261 7.63 -30.00 -6.36
CA ASP A 261 8.33 -30.81 -5.33
C ASP A 261 9.86 -30.65 -5.37
N THR A 262 10.44 -30.03 -6.39
CA THR A 262 11.90 -29.83 -6.52
C THR A 262 12.36 -28.38 -6.37
N ARG A 263 11.45 -27.42 -6.07
CA ARG A 263 11.87 -26.06 -5.75
C ARG A 263 12.62 -26.06 -4.41
N THR A 264 13.93 -25.96 -4.47
CA THR A 264 14.83 -25.67 -3.35
C THR A 264 14.74 -24.22 -2.91
N GLY A 265 13.55 -23.66 -2.84
CA GLY A 265 13.36 -22.25 -2.50
C GLY A 265 12.07 -22.09 -1.69
N GLY A 266 12.18 -21.50 -0.54
CA GLY A 266 11.08 -21.20 0.38
C GLY A 266 11.58 -20.35 1.52
N LEU A 267 10.73 -20.15 2.50
CA LEU A 267 11.11 -19.50 3.74
C LEU A 267 11.75 -20.52 4.69
N GLU A 268 12.96 -20.24 5.15
CA GLU A 268 13.65 -21.00 6.20
C GLU A 268 13.95 -20.11 7.39
N VAL A 269 13.48 -20.51 8.53
CA VAL A 269 13.69 -19.84 9.83
C VAL A 269 14.52 -20.81 10.69
N ARG A 270 15.74 -20.43 11.05
CA ARG A 270 16.69 -21.29 11.75
C ARG A 270 17.15 -20.64 13.05
N HIS A 271 16.90 -21.30 14.19
CA HIS A 271 17.39 -20.96 15.52
C HIS A 271 17.17 -19.51 15.91
N ILE A 272 16.02 -18.94 15.54
CA ILE A 272 15.72 -17.53 15.80
C ILE A 272 15.47 -17.30 17.28
N SER A 273 16.30 -16.42 17.84
CA SER A 273 16.12 -15.88 19.18
C SER A 273 16.17 -14.36 19.14
N LEU A 274 15.31 -13.73 19.93
CA LEU A 274 15.27 -12.27 20.06
C LEU A 274 15.18 -11.89 21.54
N THR A 275 16.24 -11.23 22.02
CA THR A 275 16.30 -10.67 23.37
C THR A 275 16.39 -9.14 23.24
N ILE A 276 15.50 -8.42 23.92
CA ILE A 276 15.47 -6.94 23.93
C ILE A 276 16.23 -6.37 25.13
N GLU A 277 16.35 -5.03 25.16
CA GLU A 277 16.92 -4.30 26.28
C GLU A 277 16.31 -4.79 27.60
N HIS A 278 17.14 -4.91 28.65
CA HIS A 278 16.81 -5.48 29.97
C HIS A 278 16.72 -7.02 30.01
N GLY A 279 17.22 -7.75 29.01
CA GLY A 279 17.34 -9.21 29.03
C GLY A 279 16.03 -9.98 28.81
N LEU A 280 14.94 -9.32 28.44
CA LEU A 280 13.67 -9.97 28.14
C LEU A 280 13.74 -10.69 26.80
N THR A 281 13.62 -12.04 26.82
CA THR A 281 13.60 -12.87 25.62
C THR A 281 12.17 -12.97 25.09
N LEU A 282 11.95 -12.48 23.86
CA LEU A 282 10.66 -12.50 23.17
C LEU A 282 10.52 -13.72 22.26
N LEU A 283 11.60 -14.21 21.67
CA LEU A 283 11.66 -15.41 20.85
C LEU A 283 12.85 -16.25 21.29
N ASN A 284 12.66 -17.57 21.38
CA ASN A 284 13.65 -18.47 21.89
C ASN A 284 13.75 -19.73 21.02
N ASP A 285 14.79 -19.82 20.21
CA ASP A 285 15.16 -20.96 19.38
C ASP A 285 14.03 -21.48 18.47
N ILE A 286 13.46 -20.59 17.67
CA ILE A 286 12.40 -20.94 16.72
C ILE A 286 13.02 -21.40 15.41
N SER A 287 12.60 -22.60 14.96
CA SER A 287 13.00 -23.14 13.66
C SER A 287 11.80 -23.77 12.95
N PHE A 288 11.58 -23.39 11.70
CA PHE A 288 10.60 -24.00 10.80
C PHE A 288 10.90 -23.62 9.34
N SER A 289 10.29 -24.31 8.40
CA SER A 289 10.34 -23.98 6.98
C SER A 289 8.93 -23.91 6.38
N ALA A 290 8.76 -23.05 5.37
CA ALA A 290 7.51 -22.97 4.61
C ALA A 290 7.85 -22.97 3.11
N ARG A 291 7.26 -23.89 2.36
CA ARG A 291 7.53 -24.10 0.94
C ARG A 291 6.64 -23.20 0.06
N PRO A 292 7.04 -22.92 -1.18
CA PRO A 292 6.18 -22.31 -2.17
C PRO A 292 4.86 -23.10 -2.33
N GLY A 293 3.75 -22.38 -2.42
CA GLY A 293 2.43 -22.98 -2.49
C GLY A 293 1.80 -23.36 -1.16
N THR A 294 2.46 -23.07 -0.02
CA THR A 294 1.94 -23.43 1.31
C THR A 294 1.39 -22.25 2.09
N LEU A 295 0.34 -22.53 2.85
CA LEU A 295 -0.25 -21.62 3.84
C LEU A 295 0.14 -22.12 5.25
N THR A 296 0.98 -21.36 5.94
CA THR A 296 1.43 -21.64 7.32
C THR A 296 0.71 -20.74 8.30
N ALA A 297 0.01 -21.30 9.29
CA ALA A 297 -0.59 -20.54 10.38
C ALA A 297 0.32 -20.48 11.59
N VAL A 298 0.60 -19.30 12.12
CA VAL A 298 1.30 -19.07 13.39
C VAL A 298 0.25 -18.73 14.45
N ILE A 299 0.09 -19.60 15.41
CA ILE A 299 -0.90 -19.50 16.49
C ILE A 299 -0.23 -19.56 17.87
N GLY A 300 -0.97 -19.21 18.90
CA GLY A 300 -0.52 -19.26 20.28
C GLY A 300 -1.22 -18.24 21.17
N PRO A 301 -1.08 -18.35 22.49
CA PRO A 301 -1.69 -17.41 23.43
C PRO A 301 -1.20 -15.97 23.22
N SER A 302 -1.89 -15.00 23.83
CA SER A 302 -1.45 -13.62 23.80
C SER A 302 -0.06 -13.49 24.46
N GLY A 303 0.82 -12.68 23.85
CA GLY A 303 2.20 -12.51 24.34
C GLY A 303 3.18 -13.63 23.98
N ALA A 304 2.77 -14.65 23.20
CA ALA A 304 3.66 -15.73 22.76
C ALA A 304 4.70 -15.32 21.70
N GLY A 305 4.77 -14.06 21.30
CA GLY A 305 5.77 -13.57 20.34
C GLY A 305 5.39 -13.65 18.85
N LYS A 306 4.13 -13.98 18.51
CA LYS A 306 3.67 -14.19 17.13
C LYS A 306 3.95 -13.01 16.19
N SER A 307 3.49 -11.80 16.54
CA SER A 307 3.72 -10.59 15.75
C SER A 307 5.20 -10.18 15.73
N THR A 308 5.95 -10.53 16.78
CA THR A 308 7.39 -10.32 16.83
C THR A 308 8.10 -11.25 15.85
N LEU A 309 7.70 -12.52 15.78
CA LEU A 309 8.21 -13.47 14.79
C LEU A 309 7.92 -12.99 13.36
N ALA A 310 6.68 -12.53 13.10
CA ALA A 310 6.33 -11.96 11.80
C ALA A 310 7.26 -10.79 11.39
N LYS A 311 7.56 -9.87 12.32
CA LYS A 311 8.49 -8.76 12.08
C LYS A 311 9.93 -9.21 11.83
N VAL A 312 10.38 -10.27 12.49
CA VAL A 312 11.71 -10.85 12.25
C VAL A 312 11.75 -11.52 10.88
N ILE A 313 10.71 -12.28 10.50
CA ILE A 313 10.65 -12.93 9.18
C ILE A 313 10.62 -11.91 8.04
N VAL A 314 9.93 -10.77 8.21
CA VAL A 314 9.90 -9.69 7.19
C VAL A 314 11.23 -8.93 7.09
N GLY A 315 12.12 -9.06 8.06
CA GLY A 315 13.39 -8.32 8.09
C GLY A 315 13.31 -6.93 8.73
N THR A 316 12.15 -6.54 9.32
CA THR A 316 11.99 -5.25 10.00
C THR A 316 12.59 -5.21 11.40
N THR A 317 12.89 -6.38 11.96
CA THR A 317 13.52 -6.55 13.28
C THR A 317 14.61 -7.61 13.18
N ASN A 318 15.85 -7.25 13.48
CA ASN A 318 16.96 -8.19 13.46
C ASN A 318 16.89 -9.13 14.65
N PRO A 319 17.06 -10.44 14.45
CA PRO A 319 17.17 -11.39 15.57
C PRO A 319 18.49 -11.22 16.31
N THR A 320 18.51 -11.59 17.59
CA THR A 320 19.75 -11.62 18.37
C THR A 320 20.64 -12.82 18.00
N ARG A 321 20.01 -13.94 17.62
CA ARG A 321 20.65 -15.17 17.13
C ARG A 321 19.79 -15.81 16.06
N GLY A 322 20.42 -16.63 15.21
CA GLY A 322 19.77 -17.38 14.16
C GLY A 322 19.74 -16.61 12.83
N LYS A 323 19.13 -17.22 11.82
CA LYS A 323 19.08 -16.71 10.46
C LYS A 323 17.70 -16.95 9.86
N VAL A 324 17.19 -15.96 9.12
CA VAL A 324 16.00 -16.12 8.27
C VAL A 324 16.45 -16.01 6.82
N SER A 325 16.20 -17.04 6.03
CA SER A 325 16.49 -17.03 4.60
C SER A 325 15.22 -17.25 3.78
N PHE A 326 15.17 -16.59 2.63
CA PHE A 326 14.12 -16.75 1.65
C PHE A 326 14.76 -16.98 0.28
N GLU A 327 14.38 -18.08 -0.39
CA GLU A 327 14.99 -18.49 -1.66
C GLU A 327 16.53 -18.61 -1.56
N GLY A 328 17.06 -19.00 -0.40
CA GLY A 328 18.50 -19.12 -0.13
C GLY A 328 19.17 -17.84 0.36
N HIS A 329 18.57 -16.69 0.17
CA HIS A 329 19.11 -15.36 0.52
C HIS A 329 18.80 -14.95 1.95
N ASP A 330 19.75 -14.31 2.62
CA ASP A 330 19.56 -13.78 3.97
C ASP A 330 18.67 -12.55 3.97
N ILE A 331 17.47 -12.66 4.55
CA ILE A 331 16.51 -11.55 4.59
C ILE A 331 17.10 -10.31 5.29
N HIS A 332 17.87 -10.46 6.33
CA HIS A 332 18.41 -9.34 7.09
C HIS A 332 19.64 -8.72 6.44
N GLY A 333 20.50 -9.54 5.85
CA GLY A 333 21.69 -9.08 5.13
C GLY A 333 21.37 -8.42 3.78
N GLU A 334 20.35 -8.94 3.08
CA GLU A 334 19.99 -8.53 1.72
C GLU A 334 18.59 -7.91 1.63
N TYR A 335 18.08 -7.35 2.73
CA TYR A 335 16.72 -6.81 2.83
C TYR A 335 16.35 -5.86 1.70
N ALA A 336 17.26 -4.97 1.33
CA ALA A 336 17.01 -3.96 0.31
C ALA A 336 16.68 -4.57 -1.07
N SER A 337 17.30 -5.69 -1.42
CA SER A 337 17.10 -6.40 -2.69
C SER A 337 15.87 -7.32 -2.64
N LEU A 338 15.57 -7.91 -1.47
CA LEU A 338 14.45 -8.84 -1.27
C LEU A 338 13.10 -8.16 -1.00
N ARG A 339 13.09 -6.90 -0.57
CA ARG A 339 11.87 -6.19 -0.13
C ARG A 339 10.73 -6.14 -1.16
N SER A 340 11.03 -6.22 -2.46
CA SER A 340 10.01 -6.27 -3.51
C SER A 340 9.33 -7.63 -3.62
N ARG A 341 9.98 -8.70 -3.13
CA ARG A 341 9.49 -10.08 -3.12
C ARG A 341 8.76 -10.45 -1.84
N ILE A 342 8.83 -9.58 -0.81
CA ILE A 342 8.23 -9.79 0.52
C ILE A 342 7.10 -8.79 0.72
N GLY A 343 5.88 -9.28 0.97
CA GLY A 343 4.72 -8.48 1.34
C GLY A 343 4.37 -8.65 2.82
N MET A 344 4.10 -7.55 3.51
CA MET A 344 3.64 -7.56 4.91
C MET A 344 2.33 -6.83 5.08
N VAL A 345 1.31 -7.55 5.51
CA VAL A 345 0.02 -6.97 5.88
C VAL A 345 -0.06 -6.88 7.41
N PRO A 346 0.01 -5.69 7.99
CA PRO A 346 -0.07 -5.52 9.45
C PRO A 346 -1.49 -5.76 9.98
N GLN A 347 -1.59 -5.91 11.31
CA GLN A 347 -2.85 -6.10 12.02
C GLN A 347 -3.84 -4.97 11.74
N ASP A 348 -3.39 -3.71 11.86
CA ASP A 348 -4.20 -2.54 11.50
C ASP A 348 -4.30 -2.37 9.98
N ASP A 349 -5.45 -1.86 9.52
CA ASP A 349 -5.65 -1.51 8.11
C ASP A 349 -4.92 -0.20 7.79
N VAL A 350 -3.64 -0.32 7.43
CA VAL A 350 -2.74 0.81 7.16
C VAL A 350 -2.97 1.34 5.73
N VAL A 351 -4.12 1.98 5.51
CA VAL A 351 -4.52 2.58 4.23
C VAL A 351 -5.14 3.96 4.48
N HIS A 352 -4.93 4.91 3.57
CA HIS A 352 -5.57 6.23 3.64
C HIS A 352 -7.08 6.11 3.50
N ARG A 353 -7.81 6.32 4.59
CA ARG A 353 -9.28 6.13 4.66
C ARG A 353 -10.06 7.10 3.78
N GLN A 354 -9.52 8.28 3.51
CA GLN A 354 -10.14 9.35 2.72
C GLN A 354 -10.07 9.10 1.20
N LEU A 355 -9.19 8.22 0.74
CA LEU A 355 -9.03 7.89 -0.66
C LEU A 355 -9.99 6.78 -1.10
N THR A 356 -10.30 6.71 -2.40
CA THR A 356 -10.92 5.52 -2.98
C THR A 356 -9.89 4.39 -3.07
N VAL A 357 -10.35 3.15 -3.19
CA VAL A 357 -9.46 1.98 -3.37
C VAL A 357 -8.54 2.17 -4.58
N ASP A 358 -9.10 2.61 -5.71
CA ASP A 358 -8.36 2.89 -6.94
C ASP A 358 -7.28 3.96 -6.74
N GLN A 359 -7.59 5.04 -6.03
CA GLN A 359 -6.63 6.10 -5.72
C GLN A 359 -5.52 5.61 -4.79
N ALA A 360 -5.86 4.86 -3.76
CA ALA A 360 -4.88 4.32 -2.81
C ALA A 360 -3.91 3.36 -3.51
N LEU A 361 -4.44 2.44 -4.32
CA LEU A 361 -3.64 1.52 -5.13
C LEU A 361 -2.81 2.25 -6.18
N GLY A 362 -3.37 3.29 -6.82
CA GLY A 362 -2.68 4.09 -7.82
C GLY A 362 -1.42 4.78 -7.27
N TYR A 363 -1.51 5.41 -6.11
CA TYR A 363 -0.35 6.01 -5.44
C TYR A 363 0.66 4.94 -4.95
N ALA A 364 0.17 3.81 -4.43
CA ALA A 364 1.03 2.71 -4.01
C ALA A 364 1.77 2.10 -5.22
N ALA A 365 1.10 1.92 -6.35
CA ALA A 365 1.71 1.44 -7.58
C ALA A 365 2.80 2.40 -8.12
N GLU A 366 2.57 3.72 -8.04
CA GLU A 366 3.59 4.69 -8.44
C GLU A 366 4.85 4.67 -7.56
N LEU A 367 4.71 4.33 -6.28
CA LEU A 367 5.81 4.29 -5.32
C LEU A 367 6.57 2.96 -5.33
N ARG A 368 5.88 1.84 -5.61
CA ARG A 368 6.42 0.48 -5.45
C ARG A 368 6.87 -0.16 -6.75
N LEU A 369 6.18 0.14 -7.86
CA LEU A 369 6.50 -0.47 -9.14
C LEU A 369 7.75 0.14 -9.79
N PRO A 370 8.49 -0.63 -10.59
CA PRO A 370 9.69 -0.17 -11.26
C PRO A 370 9.50 1.14 -12.03
N PRO A 371 10.53 1.99 -12.14
CA PRO A 371 10.42 3.30 -12.76
C PRO A 371 10.12 3.27 -14.26
N ASP A 372 10.34 2.15 -14.93
CA ASP A 372 10.02 1.93 -16.36
C ASP A 372 8.55 1.57 -16.62
N THR A 373 7.75 1.32 -15.55
CA THR A 373 6.33 1.01 -15.71
C THR A 373 5.54 2.21 -16.24
N THR A 374 4.80 2.00 -17.34
CA THR A 374 3.93 3.01 -17.91
C THR A 374 2.66 3.19 -17.05
N LYS A 375 1.90 4.23 -17.33
CA LYS A 375 0.60 4.43 -16.67
C LYS A 375 -0.40 3.30 -17.01
N GLN A 376 -0.29 2.74 -18.20
CA GLN A 376 -1.12 1.62 -18.65
C GLN A 376 -0.77 0.33 -17.91
N ASP A 377 0.53 0.01 -17.78
CA ASP A 377 1.00 -1.16 -17.04
C ASP A 377 0.50 -1.12 -15.59
N ARG A 378 0.65 0.05 -14.92
CA ARG A 378 0.16 0.20 -13.54
C ARG A 378 -1.34 -0.02 -13.40
N ARG A 379 -2.14 0.48 -14.37
CA ARG A 379 -3.59 0.25 -14.39
C ARG A 379 -3.93 -1.22 -14.58
N GLN A 380 -3.20 -1.91 -15.44
CA GLN A 380 -3.39 -3.33 -15.68
C GLN A 380 -3.09 -4.16 -14.42
N VAL A 381 -1.97 -3.89 -13.76
CA VAL A 381 -1.63 -4.56 -12.48
C VAL A 381 -2.69 -4.28 -11.41
N MET A 382 -3.13 -3.03 -11.29
CA MET A 382 -4.20 -2.68 -10.35
C MET A 382 -5.50 -3.43 -10.65
N ALA A 383 -5.89 -3.53 -11.92
CA ALA A 383 -7.10 -4.25 -12.32
C ALA A 383 -7.00 -5.73 -11.99
N GLN A 384 -5.86 -6.37 -12.24
CA GLN A 384 -5.60 -7.77 -11.90
C GLN A 384 -5.69 -8.01 -10.39
N VAL A 385 -5.04 -7.15 -9.58
CA VAL A 385 -5.09 -7.26 -8.11
C VAL A 385 -6.51 -7.04 -7.58
N LEU A 386 -7.25 -6.08 -8.12
CA LEU A 386 -8.64 -5.84 -7.74
C LEU A 386 -9.55 -7.02 -8.08
N GLU A 387 -9.30 -7.68 -9.20
CA GLU A 387 -10.03 -8.88 -9.62
C GLU A 387 -9.66 -10.08 -8.74
N GLU A 388 -8.37 -10.32 -8.48
CA GLU A 388 -7.87 -11.40 -7.61
C GLU A 388 -8.49 -11.34 -6.21
N LEU A 389 -8.74 -10.12 -5.70
CA LEU A 389 -9.31 -9.88 -4.37
C LEU A 389 -10.81 -9.57 -4.38
N GLU A 390 -11.50 -9.71 -5.51
CA GLU A 390 -12.94 -9.43 -5.66
C GLU A 390 -13.33 -7.98 -5.25
N LEU A 391 -12.44 -7.02 -5.49
CA LEU A 391 -12.64 -5.61 -5.14
C LEU A 391 -13.00 -4.72 -6.34
N THR A 392 -13.12 -5.27 -7.55
CA THR A 392 -13.35 -4.49 -8.78
C THR A 392 -14.59 -3.60 -8.67
N ARG A 393 -15.69 -4.11 -8.07
CA ARG A 393 -16.94 -3.34 -7.85
C ARG A 393 -16.77 -2.20 -6.84
N HIS A 394 -15.75 -2.28 -5.98
CA HIS A 394 -15.47 -1.32 -4.91
C HIS A 394 -14.31 -0.39 -5.24
N ALA A 395 -13.75 -0.44 -6.45
CA ALA A 395 -12.59 0.36 -6.85
C ALA A 395 -12.78 1.87 -6.61
N GLN A 396 -13.98 2.39 -6.88
CA GLN A 396 -14.33 3.81 -6.69
C GLN A 396 -14.93 4.11 -5.31
N THR A 397 -15.07 3.10 -4.44
CA THR A 397 -15.56 3.29 -3.07
C THR A 397 -14.43 3.83 -2.19
N ARG A 398 -14.73 4.82 -1.34
CA ARG A 398 -13.78 5.31 -0.33
C ARG A 398 -13.50 4.21 0.69
N VAL A 399 -12.23 4.14 1.13
CA VAL A 399 -11.76 3.10 2.07
C VAL A 399 -12.50 3.16 3.42
N ASP A 400 -12.89 4.35 3.89
CA ASP A 400 -13.68 4.52 5.12
C ASP A 400 -15.10 3.95 5.04
N ARG A 401 -15.65 3.77 3.82
CA ARG A 401 -16.98 3.22 3.57
C ARG A 401 -16.99 1.72 3.29
N LEU A 402 -15.83 1.09 3.24
CA LEU A 402 -15.70 -0.35 3.06
C LEU A 402 -16.06 -1.10 4.34
N SER A 403 -16.63 -2.31 4.19
CA SER A 403 -16.75 -3.25 5.32
C SER A 403 -15.37 -3.65 5.84
N GLY A 404 -15.29 -4.20 7.05
CA GLY A 404 -14.03 -4.67 7.65
C GLY A 404 -13.26 -5.61 6.72
N GLY A 405 -13.93 -6.64 6.20
CA GLY A 405 -13.32 -7.60 5.27
C GLY A 405 -12.90 -6.99 3.94
N GLN A 406 -13.69 -6.07 3.37
CA GLN A 406 -13.32 -5.35 2.14
C GLN A 406 -12.11 -4.45 2.36
N ARG A 407 -12.03 -3.79 3.53
CA ARG A 407 -10.90 -2.94 3.89
C ARG A 407 -9.64 -3.76 4.10
N LYS A 408 -9.74 -4.93 4.73
CA LYS A 408 -8.61 -5.87 4.87
C LYS A 408 -8.13 -6.34 3.48
N ARG A 409 -9.04 -6.71 2.58
CA ARG A 409 -8.70 -7.06 1.20
C ARG A 409 -8.03 -5.89 0.47
N ALA A 410 -8.46 -4.65 0.68
CA ALA A 410 -7.79 -3.47 0.12
C ALA A 410 -6.36 -3.29 0.70
N SER A 411 -6.14 -3.60 1.98
CA SER A 411 -4.79 -3.60 2.58
C SER A 411 -3.89 -4.69 1.99
N VAL A 412 -4.43 -5.88 1.72
CA VAL A 412 -3.73 -6.97 1.01
C VAL A 412 -3.42 -6.56 -0.44
N ALA A 413 -4.38 -5.92 -1.12
CA ALA A 413 -4.19 -5.44 -2.49
C ALA A 413 -2.96 -4.55 -2.66
N MET A 414 -2.69 -3.71 -1.68
CA MET A 414 -1.51 -2.84 -1.72
C MET A 414 -0.19 -3.61 -1.68
N GLU A 415 -0.15 -4.76 -1.01
CA GLU A 415 1.04 -5.62 -1.00
C GLU A 415 1.17 -6.46 -2.28
N LEU A 416 0.06 -6.88 -2.87
CA LEU A 416 0.07 -7.69 -4.08
C LEU A 416 0.49 -6.93 -5.35
N LEU A 417 0.57 -5.60 -5.32
CA LEU A 417 0.98 -4.78 -6.48
C LEU A 417 2.35 -5.18 -7.04
N THR A 418 3.28 -5.59 -6.19
CA THR A 418 4.62 -6.05 -6.60
C THR A 418 4.68 -7.55 -6.90
N GLY A 419 3.58 -8.28 -6.73
CA GLY A 419 3.54 -9.72 -6.93
C GLY A 419 4.45 -10.51 -5.98
N PRO A 420 4.42 -10.25 -4.64
CA PRO A 420 5.38 -10.86 -3.72
C PRO A 420 5.29 -12.38 -3.71
N SER A 421 6.45 -13.05 -3.65
CA SER A 421 6.54 -14.51 -3.51
C SER A 421 6.36 -14.97 -2.07
N LEU A 422 6.72 -14.11 -1.09
CA LEU A 422 6.48 -14.32 0.34
C LEU A 422 5.48 -13.29 0.85
N LEU A 423 4.36 -13.75 1.40
CA LEU A 423 3.32 -12.89 1.98
C LEU A 423 3.09 -13.24 3.45
N ILE A 424 3.25 -12.25 4.31
CA ILE A 424 3.07 -12.40 5.76
C ILE A 424 1.92 -11.51 6.20
N LEU A 425 0.97 -12.07 6.96
CA LEU A 425 -0.19 -11.33 7.45
C LEU A 425 -0.27 -11.46 8.98
N ASP A 426 -0.35 -10.33 9.64
CA ASP A 426 -0.49 -10.28 11.10
C ASP A 426 -1.96 -10.03 11.45
N GLU A 427 -2.63 -11.04 12.00
CA GLU A 427 -4.02 -11.07 12.43
C GLU A 427 -5.02 -10.52 11.38
N PRO A 428 -5.01 -11.03 10.13
CA PRO A 428 -5.83 -10.46 9.06
C PRO A 428 -7.34 -10.60 9.29
N THR A 429 -7.75 -11.43 10.22
CA THR A 429 -9.17 -11.74 10.53
C THR A 429 -9.62 -11.13 11.85
N SER A 430 -8.76 -10.42 12.56
CA SER A 430 -9.10 -9.78 13.84
C SER A 430 -10.26 -8.80 13.69
N GLY A 431 -11.30 -8.97 14.54
CA GLY A 431 -12.50 -8.11 14.54
C GLY A 431 -13.47 -8.35 13.39
N LEU A 432 -13.31 -9.44 12.63
CA LEU A 432 -14.26 -9.86 11.60
C LEU A 432 -15.26 -10.88 12.16
N ASP A 433 -16.46 -10.90 11.58
CA ASP A 433 -17.42 -11.97 11.85
C ASP A 433 -16.95 -13.30 11.24
N PRO A 434 -17.47 -14.46 11.71
CA PRO A 434 -17.02 -15.78 11.24
C PRO A 434 -17.17 -16.01 9.72
N ALA A 435 -18.12 -15.36 9.07
CA ALA A 435 -18.31 -15.52 7.64
C ALA A 435 -17.23 -14.75 6.85
N LEU A 436 -16.88 -13.55 7.30
CA LEU A 436 -15.78 -12.77 6.74
C LEU A 436 -14.41 -13.38 7.03
N ASP A 437 -14.20 -13.96 8.23
CA ASP A 437 -13.01 -14.73 8.60
C ASP A 437 -12.77 -15.86 7.59
N ARG A 438 -13.81 -16.67 7.33
CA ARG A 438 -13.76 -17.73 6.32
C ARG A 438 -13.36 -17.21 4.94
N GLN A 439 -13.95 -16.09 4.50
CA GLN A 439 -13.63 -15.50 3.19
C GLN A 439 -12.15 -15.09 3.11
N VAL A 440 -11.62 -14.48 4.17
CA VAL A 440 -10.20 -14.09 4.23
C VAL A 440 -9.31 -15.32 4.19
N MET A 441 -9.56 -16.34 5.01
CA MET A 441 -8.75 -17.56 5.02
C MET A 441 -8.81 -18.32 3.68
N THR A 442 -9.97 -18.35 3.03
CA THR A 442 -10.11 -18.93 1.68
C THR A 442 -9.31 -18.14 0.64
N MET A 443 -9.35 -16.81 0.70
CA MET A 443 -8.52 -15.95 -0.14
C MET A 443 -7.02 -16.23 0.07
N LEU A 444 -6.55 -16.36 1.31
CA LEU A 444 -5.16 -16.68 1.61
C LEU A 444 -4.75 -18.04 1.07
N ARG A 445 -5.65 -19.03 1.12
CA ARG A 445 -5.42 -20.32 0.49
C ARG A 445 -5.25 -20.20 -1.02
N GLN A 446 -6.10 -19.41 -1.68
CA GLN A 446 -5.99 -19.16 -3.12
C GLN A 446 -4.67 -18.48 -3.49
N LEU A 447 -4.21 -17.53 -2.66
CA LEU A 447 -2.92 -16.86 -2.85
C LEU A 447 -1.75 -17.85 -2.70
N ALA A 448 -1.82 -18.78 -1.75
CA ALA A 448 -0.83 -19.85 -1.62
C ALA A 448 -0.90 -20.81 -2.81
N ASP A 449 -2.09 -21.26 -3.22
CA ASP A 449 -2.29 -22.14 -4.39
C ASP A 449 -1.74 -21.54 -5.69
N ALA A 450 -1.63 -20.19 -5.74
CA ALA A 450 -0.97 -19.49 -6.84
C ALA A 450 0.57 -19.57 -6.78
N GLY A 451 1.16 -20.35 -5.86
CA GLY A 451 2.60 -20.62 -5.74
C GLY A 451 3.34 -19.70 -4.78
N ARG A 452 2.64 -18.89 -3.97
CA ARG A 452 3.27 -18.01 -2.97
C ARG A 452 3.52 -18.77 -1.66
N VAL A 453 4.52 -18.35 -0.90
CA VAL A 453 4.66 -18.72 0.52
C VAL A 453 3.79 -17.77 1.32
N VAL A 454 2.77 -18.28 2.00
CA VAL A 454 1.87 -17.45 2.82
C VAL A 454 2.00 -17.84 4.28
N VAL A 455 2.35 -16.87 5.14
CA VAL A 455 2.42 -17.04 6.60
C VAL A 455 1.37 -16.13 7.23
N VAL A 456 0.44 -16.71 7.97
CA VAL A 456 -0.63 -15.98 8.64
C VAL A 456 -0.52 -16.13 10.15
N VAL A 457 -0.36 -15.03 10.86
CA VAL A 457 -0.55 -14.98 12.31
C VAL A 457 -2.02 -14.82 12.58
N THR A 458 -2.62 -15.73 13.36
CA THR A 458 -4.07 -15.67 13.63
C THR A 458 -4.41 -16.13 15.05
N HIS A 459 -5.51 -15.59 15.56
CA HIS A 459 -6.21 -16.07 16.73
C HIS A 459 -7.42 -16.94 16.38
N SER A 460 -7.87 -16.90 15.12
CA SER A 460 -8.96 -17.73 14.66
C SER A 460 -8.50 -19.16 14.46
N LEU A 461 -9.13 -20.07 15.20
CA LEU A 461 -8.82 -21.48 15.19
C LEU A 461 -9.80 -22.29 14.33
N THR A 462 -10.85 -21.63 13.84
CA THR A 462 -11.99 -22.27 13.17
C THR A 462 -11.63 -22.81 11.78
N TYR A 463 -10.69 -22.14 11.10
CA TYR A 463 -10.36 -22.43 9.71
C TYR A 463 -8.88 -22.83 9.53
N LEU A 464 -8.26 -23.43 10.55
CA LEU A 464 -6.90 -23.96 10.45
C LEU A 464 -6.77 -25.17 9.54
N ASP A 465 -7.88 -25.84 9.24
CA ASP A 465 -7.98 -26.98 8.34
C ASP A 465 -7.62 -26.61 6.88
N VAL A 466 -7.74 -25.33 6.50
CA VAL A 466 -7.31 -24.86 5.17
C VAL A 466 -5.79 -24.62 5.08
N CYS A 467 -5.06 -24.68 6.22
CA CYS A 467 -3.61 -24.49 6.28
C CYS A 467 -2.87 -25.82 6.07
N ASP A 468 -1.72 -25.75 5.42
CA ASP A 468 -0.83 -26.91 5.26
C ASP A 468 -0.03 -27.19 6.53
N GLN A 469 0.33 -26.11 7.24
CA GLN A 469 1.18 -26.18 8.42
C GLN A 469 0.67 -25.22 9.50
N VAL A 470 0.79 -25.66 10.75
CA VAL A 470 0.53 -24.85 11.95
C VAL A 470 1.79 -24.81 12.80
N LEU A 471 2.24 -23.60 13.13
CA LEU A 471 3.27 -23.33 14.12
C LEU A 471 2.61 -22.82 15.40
N LEU A 472 2.63 -23.62 16.46
CA LEU A 472 2.12 -23.22 17.78
C LEU A 472 3.25 -22.68 18.64
N LEU A 473 3.15 -21.41 19.03
CA LEU A 473 4.07 -20.75 19.95
C LEU A 473 3.54 -20.76 21.37
N ALA A 474 4.40 -21.12 22.30
CA ALA A 474 4.20 -20.99 23.73
C ALA A 474 4.67 -19.61 24.23
N PRO A 475 4.21 -19.16 25.43
CA PRO A 475 4.76 -17.97 26.09
C PRO A 475 6.29 -18.04 26.21
N GLY A 476 6.94 -16.88 26.04
CA GLY A 476 8.40 -16.79 25.95
C GLY A 476 8.98 -17.14 24.57
N GLY A 477 8.12 -17.19 23.54
CA GLY A 477 8.55 -17.38 22.15
C GLY A 477 9.13 -18.76 21.86
N LYS A 478 8.61 -19.81 22.48
CA LYS A 478 9.08 -21.19 22.33
C LYS A 478 8.16 -21.98 21.41
N THR A 479 8.70 -22.86 20.59
CA THR A 479 7.89 -23.74 19.74
C THR A 479 7.28 -24.85 20.55
N ALA A 480 5.95 -25.00 20.49
CA ALA A 480 5.22 -26.12 21.14
C ALA A 480 4.78 -27.19 20.12
N PHE A 481 4.56 -26.79 18.85
CA PHE A 481 4.21 -27.70 17.76
C PHE A 481 4.53 -27.05 16.41
N CYS A 482 4.96 -27.85 15.46
CA CYS A 482 5.11 -27.47 14.06
C CYS A 482 4.76 -28.67 13.17
N GLY A 483 3.72 -28.51 12.32
CA GLY A 483 3.28 -29.60 11.44
C GLY A 483 1.86 -29.39 10.91
N PRO A 484 1.31 -30.38 10.19
CA PRO A 484 -0.03 -30.29 9.65
C PRO A 484 -1.10 -30.21 10.76
N PRO A 485 -2.21 -29.46 10.54
CA PRO A 485 -3.28 -29.31 11.54
C PRO A 485 -3.80 -30.64 12.11
N SER A 486 -3.89 -31.66 11.28
CA SER A 486 -4.32 -33.02 11.65
C SER A 486 -3.41 -33.70 12.68
N GLY A 487 -2.15 -33.31 12.76
CA GLY A 487 -1.17 -33.81 13.74
C GLY A 487 -1.32 -33.23 15.14
N MET A 488 -1.96 -32.08 15.27
CA MET A 488 -2.05 -31.32 16.52
C MET A 488 -2.69 -32.09 17.66
N GLY A 489 -3.82 -32.74 17.39
CA GLY A 489 -4.54 -33.53 18.42
C GLY A 489 -3.69 -34.67 19.01
N ARG A 490 -2.90 -35.36 18.17
CA ARG A 490 -1.99 -36.43 18.60
C ARG A 490 -0.83 -35.84 19.42
N ALA A 491 -0.25 -34.75 19.00
CA ALA A 491 0.89 -34.14 19.68
C ALA A 491 0.50 -33.55 21.07
N MET A 492 -0.69 -32.95 21.16
CA MET A 492 -1.16 -32.27 22.38
C MET A 492 -2.02 -33.13 23.27
N GLY A 493 -2.46 -34.32 22.80
CA GLY A 493 -3.36 -35.23 23.50
C GLY A 493 -4.79 -34.74 23.68
N THR A 494 -5.18 -33.69 22.91
CA THR A 494 -6.53 -33.13 22.85
C THR A 494 -6.71 -32.36 21.56
N THR A 495 -7.92 -32.32 21.04
CA THR A 495 -8.33 -31.51 19.87
C THR A 495 -9.01 -30.20 20.29
N ASN A 496 -9.27 -30.03 21.60
CA ASN A 496 -9.86 -28.82 22.12
C ASN A 496 -8.79 -27.72 22.24
N TRP A 497 -8.95 -26.65 21.50
CA TRP A 497 -8.02 -25.52 21.45
C TRP A 497 -7.85 -24.81 22.81
N ALA A 498 -8.93 -24.69 23.58
CA ALA A 498 -8.87 -24.06 24.91
C ALA A 498 -7.94 -24.87 25.84
N ASP A 499 -8.07 -26.22 25.82
CA ASP A 499 -7.21 -27.11 26.60
C ASP A 499 -5.77 -27.08 26.12
N ILE A 500 -5.55 -26.99 24.78
CA ILE A 500 -4.21 -26.86 24.18
C ILE A 500 -3.53 -25.60 24.70
N PHE A 501 -4.23 -24.43 24.58
CA PHE A 501 -3.67 -23.17 25.04
C PHE A 501 -3.44 -23.10 26.54
N THR A 502 -4.34 -23.70 27.34
CA THR A 502 -4.17 -23.81 28.80
C THR A 502 -2.94 -24.65 29.16
N LYS A 503 -2.76 -25.79 28.52
CA LYS A 503 -1.58 -26.66 28.74
C LYS A 503 -0.29 -25.99 28.34
N VAL A 504 -0.27 -25.34 27.17
CA VAL A 504 0.91 -24.64 26.63
C VAL A 504 1.22 -23.40 27.44
N GLY A 505 0.20 -22.73 27.98
CA GLY A 505 0.35 -21.57 28.85
C GLY A 505 0.81 -21.90 30.26
N ALA A 506 0.38 -23.03 30.79
CA ALA A 506 0.72 -23.47 32.15
C ALA A 506 2.20 -23.90 32.28
N ASP A 507 2.74 -24.63 31.30
CA ASP A 507 4.15 -25.04 31.28
C ASP A 507 4.72 -24.96 29.85
N PRO A 508 5.17 -23.76 29.45
CA PRO A 508 5.78 -23.54 28.15
C PRO A 508 7.03 -24.38 27.90
N ASP A 509 7.81 -24.62 28.93
CA ASP A 509 9.06 -25.39 28.86
C ASP A 509 8.82 -26.89 28.65
N ALA A 510 7.82 -27.45 29.31
CA ALA A 510 7.45 -28.85 29.08
C ALA A 510 6.87 -29.05 27.68
N ALA A 511 6.06 -28.09 27.19
CA ALA A 511 5.54 -28.14 25.83
C ALA A 511 6.69 -28.11 24.81
N ASN A 512 7.64 -27.21 24.97
CA ASN A 512 8.81 -27.10 24.08
C ASN A 512 9.70 -28.37 24.17
N ARG A 513 10.01 -28.88 25.38
CA ARG A 513 10.79 -30.12 25.50
C ARG A 513 10.12 -31.34 24.86
N ARG A 514 8.79 -31.43 24.89
CA ARG A 514 8.05 -32.49 24.18
C ARG A 514 8.21 -32.33 22.66
N PHE A 515 8.04 -31.11 22.16
CA PHE A 515 8.25 -30.81 20.74
C PHE A 515 9.66 -31.22 20.31
N LEU A 516 10.71 -30.79 21.01
CA LEU A 516 12.09 -31.08 20.67
C LEU A 516 12.43 -32.58 20.69
N LYS A 517 11.77 -33.38 21.59
CA LYS A 517 11.92 -34.85 21.62
C LYS A 517 11.23 -35.53 20.43
N GLN A 518 10.18 -34.95 19.87
CA GLN A 518 9.41 -35.50 18.77
C GLN A 518 9.86 -34.97 17.39
N ALA A 519 10.49 -33.81 17.38
CA ALA A 519 10.99 -33.20 16.15
C ALA A 519 12.20 -34.00 15.67
N ASN A 520 12.06 -34.65 14.53
CA ASN A 520 13.25 -35.02 13.74
C ASN A 520 13.97 -33.72 13.35
N PRO A 521 15.28 -33.61 13.55
CA PRO A 521 15.99 -32.44 13.02
C PRO A 521 15.69 -32.35 11.52
N PRO A 522 15.37 -31.14 11.02
CA PRO A 522 15.20 -30.99 9.58
C PRO A 522 16.48 -31.52 8.92
N PRO A 523 16.37 -32.29 7.82
CA PRO A 523 17.54 -32.76 7.09
C PRO A 523 18.45 -31.56 6.82
N ALA A 524 19.75 -31.74 7.09
CA ALA A 524 20.74 -30.74 6.74
C ALA A 524 20.52 -30.42 5.25
N PRO A 525 20.33 -29.16 4.86
CA PRO A 525 20.20 -28.84 3.46
C PRO A 525 21.44 -29.35 2.75
N PRO A 526 21.31 -29.78 1.50
CA PRO A 526 22.49 -29.94 0.66
C PRO A 526 23.27 -28.62 0.74
N GLU A 527 24.59 -28.70 0.85
CA GLU A 527 25.47 -27.53 0.84
C GLU A 527 25.11 -26.73 -0.39
N THR A 528 24.28 -25.72 -0.21
CA THR A 528 23.82 -24.88 -1.28
C THR A 528 24.99 -24.00 -1.68
N GLU A 529 25.36 -23.99 -2.93
CA GLU A 529 26.25 -23.00 -3.55
C GLU A 529 25.95 -21.64 -2.96
N GLN A 530 26.97 -20.86 -2.64
CA GLN A 530 26.81 -19.56 -1.99
C GLN A 530 25.79 -18.73 -2.78
N PRO A 531 24.74 -18.19 -2.13
CA PRO A 531 23.74 -17.39 -2.82
C PRO A 531 24.45 -16.22 -3.49
N SER A 532 24.15 -16.02 -4.76
CA SER A 532 24.74 -14.96 -5.57
C SER A 532 24.21 -13.60 -5.18
N ASP A 533 25.02 -12.56 -5.40
CA ASP A 533 24.65 -11.17 -5.14
C ASP A 533 23.37 -10.80 -5.91
N LEU A 534 22.32 -10.38 -5.20
CA LEU A 534 21.05 -9.89 -5.77
C LEU A 534 21.18 -8.50 -6.43
N GLY A 535 22.36 -7.88 -6.37
CA GLY A 535 22.65 -6.58 -6.93
C GLY A 535 22.00 -5.40 -6.20
N GLU A 536 22.23 -4.21 -6.74
CA GLU A 536 21.71 -2.97 -6.12
C GLU A 536 20.18 -2.92 -6.09
N PRO A 537 19.61 -2.47 -4.94
CA PRO A 537 18.18 -2.35 -4.80
C PRO A 537 17.56 -1.36 -5.79
N VAL A 538 16.42 -1.71 -6.35
CA VAL A 538 15.68 -0.81 -7.24
C VAL A 538 15.08 0.33 -6.44
N HIS A 539 15.56 1.54 -6.70
CA HIS A 539 15.04 2.75 -6.11
C HIS A 539 14.18 3.54 -7.10
N THR A 540 12.95 3.87 -6.71
CA THR A 540 12.20 4.93 -7.39
C THR A 540 12.91 6.26 -7.20
N SER A 541 13.04 7.06 -8.28
CA SER A 541 13.75 8.34 -8.22
C SER A 541 13.10 9.31 -7.21
N LEU A 542 13.93 10.04 -6.46
CA LEU A 542 13.47 11.05 -5.49
C LEU A 542 12.45 12.04 -6.07
N PRO A 543 12.62 12.61 -7.31
CA PRO A 543 11.62 13.50 -7.89
C PRO A 543 10.26 12.83 -8.13
N ARG A 544 10.23 11.56 -8.50
CA ARG A 544 8.99 10.80 -8.69
C ARG A 544 8.27 10.58 -7.36
N GLN A 545 9.01 10.18 -6.32
CA GLN A 545 8.47 10.03 -4.97
C GLN A 545 7.90 11.35 -4.47
N PHE A 546 8.65 12.45 -4.61
CA PHE A 546 8.21 13.81 -4.24
C PHE A 546 6.89 14.18 -4.94
N SER A 547 6.82 14.01 -6.26
CA SER A 547 5.63 14.33 -7.05
C SER A 547 4.42 13.49 -6.63
N THR A 548 4.61 12.18 -6.42
CA THR A 548 3.51 11.27 -6.04
C THR A 548 2.97 11.59 -4.65
N ILE A 549 3.87 11.82 -3.67
CA ILE A 549 3.47 12.20 -2.31
C ILE A 549 2.79 13.56 -2.31
N GLY A 550 3.31 14.55 -3.04
CA GLY A 550 2.70 15.88 -3.14
C GLY A 550 1.26 15.83 -3.70
N ARG A 551 1.05 15.13 -4.81
CA ARG A 551 -0.29 14.94 -5.39
C ARG A 551 -1.24 14.18 -4.46
N ARG A 552 -0.73 13.16 -3.75
CA ARG A 552 -1.49 12.42 -2.74
C ARG A 552 -1.90 13.35 -1.60
N GLN A 553 -0.96 14.16 -1.10
CA GLN A 553 -1.22 15.07 0.02
C GLN A 553 -2.30 16.11 -0.31
N VAL A 554 -2.21 16.75 -1.48
CA VAL A 554 -3.25 17.68 -1.94
C VAL A 554 -4.62 16.97 -1.99
N ARG A 555 -4.66 15.74 -2.53
CA ARG A 555 -5.90 14.99 -2.62
C ARG A 555 -6.46 14.60 -1.27
N LEU A 556 -5.62 14.24 -0.30
CA LEU A 556 -6.03 13.91 1.07
C LEU A 556 -6.69 15.12 1.75
N VAL A 557 -6.08 16.30 1.65
CA VAL A 557 -6.63 17.54 2.21
C VAL A 557 -7.99 17.87 1.56
N MET A 558 -8.10 17.76 0.23
CA MET A 558 -9.34 18.07 -0.50
C MET A 558 -10.44 17.01 -0.28
N SER A 559 -10.09 15.77 0.04
CA SER A 559 -11.06 14.67 0.24
C SER A 559 -11.77 14.75 1.58
N ASP A 560 -11.18 15.40 2.57
CA ASP A 560 -11.81 15.70 3.86
C ASP A 560 -12.49 17.08 3.79
N ARG A 561 -13.75 17.08 3.35
CA ARG A 561 -14.50 18.32 3.09
C ARG A 561 -14.61 19.21 4.33
N GLY A 562 -14.80 18.63 5.52
CA GLY A 562 -14.93 19.40 6.76
C GLY A 562 -13.61 20.08 7.13
N TYR A 563 -12.52 19.34 7.09
CA TYR A 563 -11.20 19.87 7.36
C TYR A 563 -10.76 20.91 6.31
N PHE A 564 -10.99 20.62 5.02
CA PHE A 564 -10.71 21.57 3.94
C PHE A 564 -11.47 22.89 4.12
N LEU A 565 -12.77 22.82 4.42
CA LEU A 565 -13.60 24.01 4.63
C LEU A 565 -13.09 24.81 5.84
N PHE A 566 -12.77 24.13 6.94
CA PHE A 566 -12.18 24.79 8.12
C PHE A 566 -10.89 25.54 7.76
N LEU A 567 -9.97 24.88 7.04
CA LEU A 567 -8.72 25.51 6.61
C LEU A 567 -8.92 26.65 5.62
N ALA A 568 -9.90 26.55 4.73
CA ALA A 568 -10.23 27.60 3.77
C ALA A 568 -10.86 28.83 4.44
N LEU A 569 -11.67 28.63 5.49
CA LEU A 569 -12.32 29.73 6.23
C LEU A 569 -11.39 30.41 7.24
N LEU A 570 -10.34 29.71 7.69
CA LEU A 570 -9.47 30.19 8.75
C LEU A 570 -8.82 31.55 8.48
N PRO A 571 -8.26 31.86 7.29
CA PRO A 571 -7.69 33.18 7.02
C PRO A 571 -8.74 34.31 7.04
N PHE A 572 -9.99 34.01 6.68
CA PHE A 572 -11.08 34.98 6.78
C PHE A 572 -11.45 35.26 8.25
N ILE A 573 -11.52 34.22 9.06
CA ILE A 573 -11.83 34.36 10.51
C ILE A 573 -10.73 35.20 11.17
N VAL A 574 -9.46 34.91 10.95
CA VAL A 574 -8.33 35.64 11.53
C VAL A 574 -8.24 37.04 10.96
N GLY A 575 -8.52 37.23 9.67
CA GLY A 575 -8.56 38.55 9.06
C GLY A 575 -9.65 39.45 9.64
N VAL A 576 -10.88 38.95 9.75
CA VAL A 576 -11.99 39.68 10.36
C VAL A 576 -11.71 39.97 11.84
N LEU A 577 -11.10 39.02 12.56
CA LEU A 577 -10.71 39.29 13.97
C LEU A 577 -9.68 40.43 14.07
N SER A 578 -8.78 40.57 13.12
CA SER A 578 -7.83 41.67 13.06
C SER A 578 -8.50 43.01 12.78
N LEU A 579 -9.65 43.03 12.08
CA LEU A 579 -10.46 44.26 11.90
C LEU A 579 -11.19 44.68 13.17
N ALA A 580 -11.43 43.79 14.12
CA ALA A 580 -12.09 44.09 15.40
C ALA A 580 -11.16 44.83 16.38
N VAL A 581 -9.87 45.00 16.07
CA VAL A 581 -8.96 45.84 16.86
C VAL A 581 -9.49 47.25 16.90
N PRO A 582 -9.66 47.87 18.11
CA PRO A 582 -10.12 49.26 18.23
C PRO A 582 -9.21 50.24 17.49
N GLY A 583 -9.81 51.27 16.88
CA GLY A 583 -9.09 52.29 16.12
C GLY A 583 -9.43 52.30 14.63
N THR A 584 -9.18 53.43 13.98
CA THR A 584 -9.52 53.66 12.56
C THR A 584 -8.29 54.05 11.74
N VAL A 585 -7.10 54.11 12.37
CA VAL A 585 -5.86 54.62 11.79
C VAL A 585 -5.06 53.46 11.11
N GLY A 586 -5.29 52.23 11.56
CA GLY A 586 -4.63 51.04 10.99
C GLY A 586 -3.10 51.10 11.13
N PHE A 587 -2.39 51.14 10.00
CA PHE A 587 -0.94 51.33 9.97
C PHE A 587 -0.52 52.79 9.72
N GLY A 588 -1.39 53.76 9.99
CA GLY A 588 -1.04 55.17 10.09
C GLY A 588 -0.46 55.53 11.47
N ILE A 589 -0.12 56.79 11.69
CA ILE A 589 0.42 57.28 12.97
C ILE A 589 -0.81 57.55 13.89
N PRO A 590 -1.04 56.75 14.96
CA PRO A 590 -2.12 56.96 15.86
C PRO A 590 -1.88 58.21 16.73
N ASN A 591 -2.99 58.84 17.17
CA ASN A 591 -2.87 59.92 18.16
C ASN A 591 -2.49 59.34 19.51
N PRO A 592 -1.33 59.77 20.10
CA PRO A 592 -0.87 59.24 21.38
C PRO A 592 -1.86 59.45 22.55
N MET A 593 -2.74 60.48 22.44
CA MET A 593 -3.79 60.80 23.44
C MET A 593 -5.18 60.31 22.99
N GLY A 594 -5.26 59.56 21.90
CA GLY A 594 -6.54 59.03 21.40
C GLY A 594 -6.93 57.69 22.07
N ASP A 595 -8.09 57.14 21.67
CA ASP A 595 -8.65 55.94 22.27
C ASP A 595 -7.89 54.62 21.93
N ALA A 596 -7.06 54.65 20.90
CA ALA A 596 -6.34 53.44 20.42
C ALA A 596 -4.86 53.70 20.02
N PRO A 597 -3.99 54.18 20.96
CA PRO A 597 -2.60 54.51 20.63
C PRO A 597 -1.75 53.31 20.25
N SER A 598 -2.17 52.08 20.58
CA SER A 598 -1.45 50.82 20.30
C SER A 598 -2.06 50.00 19.16
N GLU A 599 -2.95 50.57 18.35
CA GLU A 599 -3.64 49.87 17.24
C GLU A 599 -2.65 49.13 16.30
N PRO A 600 -1.55 49.75 15.80
CA PRO A 600 -0.63 49.06 14.90
C PRO A 600 0.03 47.83 15.52
N ILE A 601 0.42 47.89 16.80
CA ILE A 601 0.99 46.74 17.51
C ILE A 601 -0.01 45.60 17.61
N GLN A 602 -1.26 45.92 18.00
CA GLN A 602 -2.33 44.91 18.18
C GLN A 602 -2.64 44.22 16.87
N ILE A 603 -2.74 44.95 15.75
CA ILE A 603 -2.95 44.39 14.42
C ILE A 603 -1.82 43.45 14.07
N LEU A 604 -0.55 43.85 14.23
CA LEU A 604 0.62 43.01 13.91
C LEU A 604 0.71 41.77 14.79
N VAL A 605 0.37 41.87 16.08
CA VAL A 605 0.31 40.70 16.98
C VAL A 605 -0.72 39.70 16.47
N LEU A 606 -1.94 40.15 16.15
CA LEU A 606 -3.00 39.27 15.66
C LEU A 606 -2.65 38.65 14.33
N MET A 607 -2.05 39.42 13.39
CA MET A 607 -1.58 38.87 12.09
C MET A 607 -0.49 37.85 12.28
N THR A 608 0.52 38.11 13.13
CA THR A 608 1.64 37.21 13.40
C THR A 608 1.16 35.92 14.08
N MET A 609 0.32 36.06 15.11
CA MET A 609 -0.24 34.94 15.84
C MET A 609 -1.19 34.12 14.95
N GLY A 610 -2.01 34.80 14.14
CA GLY A 610 -2.85 34.18 13.16
C GLY A 610 -2.05 33.40 12.12
N ALA A 611 -0.96 33.97 11.63
CA ALA A 611 -0.07 33.29 10.68
C ALA A 611 0.57 32.01 11.26
N VAL A 612 1.11 32.08 12.49
CA VAL A 612 1.65 30.91 13.18
C VAL A 612 0.57 29.87 13.43
N PHE A 613 -0.63 30.29 13.87
CA PHE A 613 -1.74 29.39 14.13
C PHE A 613 -2.25 28.71 12.84
N MET A 614 -2.44 29.46 11.76
CA MET A 614 -2.84 28.92 10.44
C MET A 614 -1.83 27.90 9.95
N GLY A 615 -0.53 28.24 9.95
CA GLY A 615 0.52 27.33 9.55
C GLY A 615 0.55 26.05 10.39
N THR A 616 0.46 26.18 11.71
CA THR A 616 0.49 25.02 12.61
C THR A 616 -0.75 24.15 12.49
N ALA A 617 -1.94 24.76 12.34
CA ALA A 617 -3.21 24.05 12.17
C ALA A 617 -3.23 23.15 10.93
N LEU A 618 -2.53 23.57 9.84
CA LEU A 618 -2.36 22.76 8.64
C LEU A 618 -1.64 21.44 8.90
N THR A 619 -0.76 21.33 9.89
CA THR A 619 0.28 20.29 9.89
C THR A 619 0.40 19.49 11.16
N ILE A 620 -0.12 19.99 12.28
CA ILE A 620 0.14 19.41 13.61
C ILE A 620 -0.34 17.98 13.79
N ARG A 621 -1.35 17.53 13.04
CA ARG A 621 -1.88 16.15 13.06
C ARG A 621 -1.32 15.26 11.95
N ASP A 622 -0.58 15.81 11.02
CA ASP A 622 -0.27 15.16 9.74
C ASP A 622 0.66 13.95 9.90
N LEU A 623 1.87 14.17 10.43
CA LEU A 623 2.87 13.10 10.53
C LEU A 623 2.48 12.00 11.53
N ILE A 624 1.81 12.34 12.62
CA ILE A 624 1.38 11.33 13.59
C ILE A 624 0.23 10.48 13.04
N GLY A 625 -0.72 11.10 12.32
CA GLY A 625 -1.84 10.40 11.68
C GLY A 625 -1.40 9.44 10.59
N GLU A 626 -0.35 9.80 9.84
CA GLU A 626 0.19 8.97 8.76
C GLU A 626 1.36 8.07 9.18
N ARG A 627 1.82 8.11 10.42
CA ARG A 627 3.01 7.36 10.88
C ARG A 627 2.99 5.88 10.51
N PRO A 628 1.89 5.12 10.70
CA PRO A 628 1.85 3.71 10.30
C PRO A 628 2.01 3.52 8.79
N ILE A 629 1.34 4.36 7.99
CA ILE A 629 1.39 4.32 6.51
C ILE A 629 2.80 4.65 6.04
N PHE A 630 3.39 5.72 6.57
CA PHE A 630 4.74 6.15 6.23
C PHE A 630 5.78 5.05 6.52
N ARG A 631 5.72 4.42 7.72
CA ARG A 631 6.62 3.31 8.07
C ARG A 631 6.49 2.13 7.12
N ARG A 632 5.27 1.78 6.73
CA ARG A 632 5.00 0.74 5.73
C ARG A 632 5.59 1.08 4.37
N GLU A 633 5.43 2.32 3.91
CA GLU A 633 5.99 2.79 2.63
C GLU A 633 7.51 2.94 2.68
N GLN A 634 8.06 3.33 3.82
CA GLN A 634 9.51 3.39 4.04
C GLN A 634 10.15 2.00 3.97
N ALA A 635 9.51 0.98 4.53
CA ALA A 635 9.96 -0.40 4.43
C ALA A 635 10.10 -0.88 2.98
N VAL A 636 9.27 -0.39 2.07
CA VAL A 636 9.34 -0.71 0.63
C VAL A 636 10.14 0.31 -0.21
N GLY A 637 10.83 1.27 0.44
CA GLY A 637 11.81 2.14 -0.21
C GLY A 637 11.40 3.60 -0.40
N LEU A 638 10.37 4.09 0.29
CA LEU A 638 10.08 5.52 0.30
C LEU A 638 11.15 6.28 1.07
N SER A 639 11.77 7.27 0.43
CA SER A 639 12.74 8.16 1.06
C SER A 639 12.08 9.11 2.05
N ALA A 640 12.61 9.17 3.28
CA ALA A 640 12.16 10.12 4.30
C ALA A 640 12.33 11.58 3.84
N THR A 641 13.36 11.85 3.03
CA THR A 641 13.61 13.19 2.47
C THR A 641 12.55 13.57 1.44
N ALA A 642 12.22 12.68 0.47
CA ALA A 642 11.19 12.95 -0.54
C ALA A 642 9.82 13.16 0.11
N TYR A 643 9.49 12.34 1.11
CA TYR A 643 8.25 12.45 1.87
C TYR A 643 8.14 13.80 2.60
N LEU A 644 9.17 14.17 3.36
CA LEU A 644 9.17 15.42 4.12
C LEU A 644 9.14 16.65 3.20
N LEU A 645 9.97 16.68 2.15
CA LEU A 645 9.99 17.81 1.21
C LEU A 645 8.66 17.99 0.48
N ALA A 646 7.99 16.90 0.09
CA ALA A 646 6.69 16.97 -0.55
C ALA A 646 5.63 17.59 0.39
N LYS A 647 5.63 17.20 1.67
CA LYS A 647 4.73 17.78 2.66
C LYS A 647 5.03 19.26 2.94
N ILE A 648 6.30 19.60 3.15
CA ILE A 648 6.72 20.99 3.33
C ILE A 648 6.25 21.83 2.13
N TRP A 649 6.47 21.35 0.90
CA TRP A 649 6.04 22.07 -0.30
C TRP A 649 4.53 22.32 -0.34
N VAL A 650 3.72 21.29 -0.14
CA VAL A 650 2.25 21.40 -0.19
C VAL A 650 1.74 22.34 0.89
N TYR A 651 2.20 22.18 2.12
CA TYR A 651 1.74 23.00 3.25
C TYR A 651 2.26 24.42 3.21
N SER A 652 3.49 24.65 2.74
CA SER A 652 4.01 25.99 2.52
C SER A 652 3.20 26.74 1.46
N THR A 653 2.82 26.07 0.38
CA THR A 653 1.95 26.66 -0.64
C THR A 653 0.59 27.05 -0.06
N ALA A 654 -0.02 26.18 0.74
CA ALA A 654 -1.30 26.49 1.41
C ALA A 654 -1.15 27.66 2.41
N ALA A 655 -0.08 27.68 3.21
CA ALA A 655 0.22 28.73 4.16
C ALA A 655 0.43 30.09 3.49
N ILE A 656 1.11 30.14 2.34
CA ILE A 656 1.29 31.35 1.53
C ILE A 656 -0.05 31.87 1.02
N ILE A 657 -0.93 30.99 0.49
CA ILE A 657 -2.25 31.38 0.01
C ILE A 657 -3.11 31.94 1.15
N GLN A 658 -3.12 31.26 2.30
CA GLN A 658 -3.85 31.74 3.48
C GLN A 658 -3.33 33.10 3.97
N SER A 659 -2.00 33.29 3.97
CA SER A 659 -1.39 34.56 4.35
C SER A 659 -1.72 35.70 3.37
N ALA A 660 -1.81 35.42 2.08
CA ALA A 660 -2.25 36.41 1.10
C ALA A 660 -3.68 36.89 1.37
N ILE A 661 -4.59 35.96 1.67
CA ILE A 661 -5.97 36.29 2.03
C ILE A 661 -6.03 37.14 3.32
N LEU A 662 -5.30 36.71 4.37
CA LEU A 662 -5.24 37.43 5.64
C LEU A 662 -4.74 38.87 5.45
N VAL A 663 -3.60 39.04 4.78
CA VAL A 663 -3.00 40.36 4.54
C VAL A 663 -3.91 41.24 3.68
N ALA A 664 -4.52 40.68 2.63
CA ALA A 664 -5.47 41.41 1.80
C ALA A 664 -6.66 41.95 2.63
N ILE A 665 -7.26 41.14 3.50
CA ILE A 665 -8.36 41.54 4.35
C ILE A 665 -7.94 42.69 5.31
N VAL A 666 -6.77 42.54 5.92
CA VAL A 666 -6.29 43.56 6.87
C VAL A 666 -5.91 44.86 6.16
N VAL A 667 -5.22 44.81 5.05
CA VAL A 667 -4.81 45.97 4.24
C VAL A 667 -6.04 46.70 3.67
N TYR A 668 -7.06 45.97 3.22
CA TYR A 668 -8.28 46.58 2.71
C TYR A 668 -9.14 47.19 3.83
N GLY A 669 -9.26 46.50 4.97
CA GLY A 669 -10.15 46.89 6.05
C GLY A 669 -9.59 47.94 7.04
N LYS A 670 -8.27 47.94 7.26
CA LYS A 670 -7.56 48.82 8.19
C LYS A 670 -6.61 49.80 7.52
N GLY A 671 -6.48 49.72 6.21
CA GLY A 671 -5.48 50.50 5.43
C GLY A 671 -4.11 49.78 5.39
N GLY A 672 -3.40 50.00 4.30
CA GLY A 672 -2.03 49.52 4.10
C GLY A 672 -0.98 50.33 4.85
N PRO A 673 0.25 49.81 5.01
CA PRO A 673 1.35 50.54 5.56
C PRO A 673 1.60 51.83 4.79
N THR A 674 1.74 52.96 5.50
CA THR A 674 1.92 54.31 4.94
C THR A 674 3.38 54.63 4.63
N GLN A 675 4.31 53.95 5.26
CA GLN A 675 5.75 54.10 5.03
C GLN A 675 6.19 53.21 3.84
N GLY A 676 7.24 53.65 3.10
CA GLY A 676 7.81 52.86 2.02
C GLY A 676 8.43 51.54 2.54
N ASP A 677 8.45 50.53 1.70
CA ASP A 677 9.08 49.27 2.08
C ASP A 677 10.59 49.35 2.10
N VAL A 678 11.19 48.52 2.92
CA VAL A 678 12.64 48.53 3.20
C VAL A 678 13.40 47.81 2.09
N VAL A 679 12.83 46.84 1.39
CA VAL A 679 13.53 45.95 0.42
C VAL A 679 12.80 45.83 -0.94
N VAL A 680 11.48 45.68 -0.92
CA VAL A 680 10.69 45.32 -2.14
C VAL A 680 10.03 46.54 -2.81
N GLY A 681 10.09 47.69 -2.17
CA GLY A 681 9.56 48.96 -2.69
C GLY A 681 8.04 49.17 -2.45
N ASN A 682 7.32 48.11 -2.03
CA ASN A 682 5.90 48.17 -1.66
C ASN A 682 5.69 47.51 -0.28
N ALA A 683 5.34 48.34 0.69
CA ALA A 683 5.22 47.92 2.09
C ALA A 683 4.14 46.86 2.33
N SER A 684 3.06 46.83 1.55
CA SER A 684 2.04 45.77 1.64
C SER A 684 2.60 44.43 1.17
N VAL A 685 3.48 44.44 0.15
CA VAL A 685 4.16 43.20 -0.32
C VAL A 685 5.19 42.75 0.72
N GLY A 686 5.95 43.66 1.31
CA GLY A 686 6.89 43.34 2.39
C GLY A 686 6.18 42.73 3.61
N LEU A 687 5.02 43.30 4.00
CA LEU A 687 4.17 42.77 5.06
C LEU A 687 3.66 41.36 4.71
N PHE A 688 3.21 41.15 3.48
CA PHE A 688 2.79 39.83 3.00
C PHE A 688 3.94 38.83 3.09
N LEU A 689 5.13 39.16 2.65
CA LEU A 689 6.29 38.25 2.73
C LEU A 689 6.65 37.90 4.17
N SER A 690 6.59 38.87 5.09
CA SER A 690 6.87 38.63 6.50
C SER A 690 5.82 37.71 7.14
N VAL A 691 4.54 37.93 6.86
CA VAL A 691 3.43 37.11 7.37
C VAL A 691 3.45 35.71 6.73
N ALA A 692 3.71 35.61 5.44
CA ALA A 692 3.81 34.34 4.72
C ALA A 692 5.01 33.52 5.23
N GLY A 693 6.19 34.14 5.40
CA GLY A 693 7.35 33.49 5.99
C GLY A 693 7.09 32.96 7.39
N THR A 694 6.36 33.74 8.19
CA THR A 694 5.91 33.34 9.55
C THR A 694 4.98 32.13 9.50
N SER A 695 4.00 32.14 8.60
CA SER A 695 3.03 31.04 8.45
C SER A 695 3.72 29.76 7.94
N VAL A 696 4.65 29.86 7.01
CA VAL A 696 5.46 28.73 6.53
C VAL A 696 6.33 28.16 7.68
N ALA A 697 6.98 29.02 8.45
CA ALA A 697 7.75 28.57 9.63
C ALA A 697 6.84 27.90 10.66
N GLY A 698 5.64 28.44 10.89
CA GLY A 698 4.60 27.83 11.73
C GLY A 698 4.16 26.45 11.22
N ALA A 699 4.02 26.29 9.91
CA ALA A 699 3.65 25.01 9.30
C ALA A 699 4.77 23.96 9.48
N ILE A 700 6.03 24.31 9.28
CA ILE A 700 7.15 23.39 9.48
C ILE A 700 7.33 23.08 10.97
N PHE A 701 7.10 24.04 11.85
CA PHE A 701 7.13 23.84 13.29
C PHE A 701 6.00 22.89 13.74
N GLY A 702 4.80 23.03 13.17
CA GLY A 702 3.67 22.10 13.40
C GLY A 702 4.02 20.67 12.98
N LEU A 703 4.70 20.48 11.84
CA LEU A 703 5.25 19.17 11.45
C LEU A 703 6.26 18.63 12.47
N ALA A 704 7.13 19.48 13.03
CA ALA A 704 8.10 19.07 14.05
C ALA A 704 7.39 18.57 15.32
N LEU A 705 6.35 19.25 15.76
CA LEU A 705 5.52 18.81 16.89
C LEU A 705 4.76 17.52 16.59
N SER A 706 4.23 17.39 15.37
CA SER A 706 3.59 16.15 14.91
C SER A 706 4.55 14.96 14.92
N ALA A 707 5.81 15.18 14.55
CA ALA A 707 6.85 14.15 14.61
C ALA A 707 7.22 13.76 16.05
N LEU A 708 7.13 14.71 16.98
CA LEU A 708 7.47 14.53 18.40
C LEU A 708 6.35 13.82 19.17
N ALA A 709 5.09 14.07 18.84
CA ALA A 709 3.93 13.49 19.51
C ALA A 709 3.94 11.94 19.41
N ARG A 710 3.57 11.26 20.49
CA ARG A 710 3.47 9.80 20.57
C ARG A 710 2.08 9.28 20.24
N SER A 711 1.04 10.04 20.61
CA SER A 711 -0.37 9.74 20.35
C SER A 711 -1.14 10.99 19.89
N ASN A 712 -2.27 10.79 19.21
CA ASN A 712 -3.14 11.89 18.78
C ASN A 712 -3.68 12.73 19.96
N GLU A 713 -3.80 12.15 21.13
CA GLU A 713 -4.29 12.82 22.34
C GLU A 713 -3.32 13.90 22.84
N GLN A 714 -2.03 13.75 22.60
CA GLN A 714 -0.99 14.72 23.00
C GLN A 714 -1.03 16.01 22.16
N ILE A 715 -1.68 16.00 21.01
CA ILE A 715 -1.67 17.12 20.06
C ILE A 715 -2.33 18.36 20.66
N MET A 716 -3.49 18.21 21.28
CA MET A 716 -4.23 19.38 21.81
C MET A 716 -3.48 20.08 22.93
N PRO A 717 -2.97 19.40 23.98
CA PRO A 717 -2.11 20.06 24.97
C PRO A 717 -0.87 20.73 24.36
N MET A 718 -0.23 20.07 23.41
CA MET A 718 0.95 20.64 22.74
C MET A 718 0.62 21.89 21.94
N LEU A 719 -0.54 21.94 21.27
CA LEU A 719 -1.00 23.11 20.52
C LEU A 719 -1.25 24.30 21.46
N VAL A 720 -1.91 24.07 22.59
CA VAL A 720 -2.19 25.12 23.59
C VAL A 720 -0.87 25.73 24.13
N VAL A 721 0.06 24.87 24.55
CA VAL A 721 1.37 25.33 25.04
C VAL A 721 2.12 26.10 23.95
N LEU A 722 2.05 25.63 22.71
CA LEU A 722 2.67 26.29 21.57
C LEU A 722 2.07 27.69 21.37
N VAL A 723 0.76 27.82 21.26
CA VAL A 723 0.11 29.12 21.00
C VAL A 723 0.44 30.12 22.09
N ILE A 724 0.39 29.70 23.36
CA ILE A 724 0.74 30.55 24.48
C ILE A 724 2.22 30.96 24.42
N SER A 725 3.13 30.02 24.15
CA SER A 725 4.57 30.33 24.05
C SER A 725 4.87 31.31 22.91
N GLN A 726 4.22 31.14 21.75
CA GLN A 726 4.37 32.08 20.63
C GLN A 726 3.89 33.47 20.99
N LEU A 727 2.76 33.57 21.70
CA LEU A 727 2.22 34.85 22.15
C LEU A 727 3.16 35.58 23.13
N VAL A 728 3.71 34.84 24.09
CA VAL A 728 4.65 35.38 25.08
C VAL A 728 5.94 35.84 24.41
N PHE A 729 6.48 35.05 23.48
CA PHE A 729 7.79 35.30 22.89
C PHE A 729 7.76 36.16 21.61
N CYS A 730 6.60 36.58 21.10
CA CYS A 730 6.53 37.41 19.88
C CYS A 730 7.19 38.79 20.06
N GLY A 731 7.18 39.32 21.28
CA GLY A 731 7.74 40.62 21.59
C GLY A 731 6.78 41.80 21.44
N GLY A 732 5.67 41.61 20.75
CA GLY A 732 4.67 42.70 20.56
C GLY A 732 3.73 42.91 21.74
N MET A 733 3.43 41.84 22.50
CA MET A 733 2.59 41.90 23.67
C MET A 733 3.37 42.13 24.97
N ILE A 734 4.46 41.38 25.11
CA ILE A 734 5.37 41.41 26.25
C ILE A 734 6.74 41.81 25.75
N PRO A 735 7.38 42.87 26.28
CA PRO A 735 8.76 43.19 25.89
C PRO A 735 9.68 42.05 26.24
N VAL A 736 10.36 41.49 25.24
CA VAL A 736 11.23 40.33 25.35
C VAL A 736 12.71 40.77 25.38
N ALA A 737 13.01 41.83 24.66
CA ALA A 737 14.37 42.34 24.51
C ALA A 737 15.01 42.66 25.86
N GLN A 738 16.29 42.32 26.01
CA GLN A 738 17.13 42.55 27.21
C GLN A 738 16.69 41.82 28.49
N ARG A 739 15.75 40.82 28.40
CA ARG A 739 15.36 39.98 29.53
C ARG A 739 16.15 38.68 29.51
N LEU A 740 16.94 38.44 30.54
CA LEU A 740 17.70 37.20 30.67
C LEU A 740 16.78 35.99 30.56
N LEU A 741 17.16 34.96 29.80
CA LEU A 741 16.47 33.74 29.44
C LEU A 741 15.27 33.92 28.48
N VAL A 742 14.47 34.96 28.65
CA VAL A 742 13.28 35.19 27.80
C VAL A 742 13.69 35.57 26.37
N ASP A 743 14.70 36.45 26.27
CA ASP A 743 15.21 36.85 24.95
C ASP A 743 15.86 35.68 24.24
N GLN A 744 16.71 34.89 24.90
CA GLN A 744 17.34 33.72 24.31
C GLN A 744 16.33 32.63 23.88
N LEU A 745 15.32 32.35 24.72
CA LEU A 745 14.27 31.37 24.39
C LEU A 745 13.41 31.83 23.23
N SER A 746 13.16 33.14 23.09
CA SER A 746 12.38 33.69 21.99
C SER A 746 12.97 33.42 20.61
N TRP A 747 14.32 33.28 20.53
CA TRP A 747 15.05 33.02 19.28
C TRP A 747 14.63 31.71 18.61
N PHE A 748 14.09 30.76 19.37
CA PHE A 748 13.62 29.48 18.86
C PHE A 748 12.14 29.51 18.42
N THR A 749 11.51 30.69 18.42
CA THR A 749 10.08 30.80 18.08
C THR A 749 9.87 31.55 16.76
N PRO A 750 9.08 31.02 15.83
CA PRO A 750 8.71 31.72 14.59
C PRO A 750 8.06 33.07 14.79
N ALA A 751 7.22 33.20 15.84
CA ALA A 751 6.52 34.46 16.13
C ALA A 751 7.47 35.62 16.43
N ARG A 752 8.60 35.38 17.06
CA ARG A 752 9.61 36.40 17.37
C ARG A 752 10.12 37.09 16.11
N TRP A 753 10.57 36.29 15.16
CA TRP A 753 11.15 36.79 13.92
C TRP A 753 10.10 37.29 12.92
N GLY A 754 8.94 36.62 12.89
CA GLY A 754 7.82 37.05 12.08
C GLY A 754 7.27 38.39 12.50
N PHE A 755 7.12 38.62 13.80
CA PHE A 755 6.70 39.91 14.34
C PHE A 755 7.77 40.99 14.07
N ALA A 756 9.05 40.69 14.30
CA ALA A 756 10.16 41.62 14.07
C ALA A 756 10.23 42.03 12.57
N ALA A 757 10.16 41.10 11.65
CA ALA A 757 10.12 41.35 10.20
C ALA A 757 8.92 42.24 9.82
N SER A 758 7.71 41.93 10.34
CA SER A 758 6.50 42.70 10.09
C SER A 758 6.59 44.12 10.72
N ALA A 759 7.12 44.22 11.93
CA ALA A 759 7.34 45.50 12.62
C ALA A 759 8.39 46.39 11.89
N SER A 760 9.47 45.77 11.38
CA SER A 760 10.46 46.45 10.56
C SER A 760 9.85 46.94 9.24
N THR A 761 8.95 46.17 8.61
CA THR A 761 8.27 46.55 7.35
C THR A 761 7.40 47.79 7.50
N VAL A 762 6.58 47.86 8.56
CA VAL A 762 5.64 48.98 8.78
C VAL A 762 6.24 50.16 9.50
N ASP A 763 7.55 50.13 9.88
CA ASP A 763 8.23 51.11 10.72
C ASP A 763 7.51 51.32 12.08
N LEU A 764 7.31 50.24 12.77
CA LEU A 764 6.51 50.23 14.03
C LEU A 764 7.06 51.20 15.09
N ILE A 765 8.40 51.41 15.13
CA ILE A 765 9.01 52.36 16.07
C ILE A 765 8.53 53.78 15.84
N LYS A 766 8.30 54.17 14.59
CA LYS A 766 7.75 55.45 14.23
C LYS A 766 6.25 55.56 14.47
N LEU A 767 5.51 54.48 14.20
CA LEU A 767 4.07 54.43 14.37
C LEU A 767 3.64 54.49 15.85
N VAL A 768 4.40 53.82 16.71
CA VAL A 768 4.06 53.73 18.16
C VAL A 768 5.32 54.12 18.97
N PRO A 769 5.50 55.41 19.21
CA PRO A 769 6.67 55.93 19.95
C PRO A 769 6.54 55.67 21.47
N THR A 770 6.63 54.38 21.87
CA THR A 770 6.63 53.94 23.26
C THR A 770 8.04 53.56 23.71
N PRO A 771 8.43 53.72 24.99
CA PRO A 771 9.76 53.29 25.46
C PRO A 771 10.08 51.84 25.17
N SER A 772 9.08 50.93 25.20
CA SER A 772 9.25 49.51 24.88
C SER A 772 9.57 49.25 23.39
N ALA A 773 8.97 50.02 22.47
CA ALA A 773 9.26 49.89 21.05
C ALA A 773 10.68 50.33 20.68
N HIS A 774 11.20 51.37 21.33
CA HIS A 774 12.56 51.89 21.06
C HIS A 774 13.67 50.93 21.54
N ASN A 775 13.38 50.06 22.49
CA ASN A 775 14.38 49.15 23.07
C ASN A 775 14.62 47.88 22.27
N ASP A 776 13.74 47.55 21.30
CA ASP A 776 13.94 46.36 20.47
C ASP A 776 14.63 46.72 19.15
N SER A 777 15.90 46.39 19.08
CA SER A 777 16.74 46.64 17.91
C SER A 777 16.36 45.87 16.66
N PHE A 778 15.51 44.81 16.79
CA PHE A 778 15.04 44.01 15.66
C PHE A 778 13.92 44.70 14.88
N TRP A 779 13.24 45.71 15.45
CA TRP A 779 12.15 46.44 14.80
C TRP A 779 12.59 47.63 13.96
N LYS A 780 13.88 47.88 13.88
CA LYS A 780 14.43 49.02 13.10
C LYS A 780 14.08 48.89 11.63
N HIS A 781 13.49 49.94 11.07
CA HIS A 781 13.14 50.03 9.65
C HIS A 781 14.38 50.16 8.76
N THR A 782 15.07 49.03 8.55
CA THR A 782 16.27 48.94 7.71
C THR A 782 16.35 47.65 6.96
N PRO A 783 16.86 47.64 5.67
CA PRO A 783 16.98 46.43 4.88
C PRO A 783 17.74 45.31 5.57
N LYS A 784 18.83 45.69 6.25
CA LYS A 784 19.71 44.73 6.98
C LYS A 784 18.91 43.96 8.05
N ARG A 785 18.02 44.66 8.77
CA ARG A 785 17.22 44.02 9.84
C ARG A 785 16.16 43.09 9.28
N TRP A 786 15.39 43.57 8.33
CA TRP A 786 14.37 42.75 7.69
C TRP A 786 14.97 41.47 7.09
N ILE A 787 16.10 41.59 6.36
CA ILE A 787 16.81 40.42 5.80
C ILE A 787 17.30 39.48 6.89
N PHE A 788 17.78 40.01 8.00
CA PHE A 788 18.22 39.23 9.14
C PHE A 788 17.05 38.47 9.77
N ASP A 789 15.91 39.11 10.02
CA ASP A 789 14.74 38.51 10.62
C ASP A 789 14.14 37.40 9.71
N MET A 790 14.03 37.65 8.40
CA MET A 790 13.64 36.66 7.42
C MET A 790 14.66 35.53 7.30
N GLY A 791 15.95 35.83 7.41
CA GLY A 791 17.03 34.85 7.45
C GLY A 791 16.93 33.93 8.68
N MET A 792 16.56 34.47 9.83
CA MET A 792 16.35 33.69 11.05
C MET A 792 15.10 32.78 10.92
N LEU A 793 14.01 33.25 10.30
CA LEU A 793 12.86 32.39 9.96
C LEU A 793 13.28 31.23 9.06
N ALA A 794 14.07 31.50 8.02
CA ALA A 794 14.59 30.47 7.13
C ALA A 794 15.51 29.49 7.86
N LEU A 795 16.37 29.97 8.76
CA LEU A 795 17.24 29.13 9.59
C LEU A 795 16.42 28.20 10.49
N LEU A 796 15.38 28.72 11.13
CA LEU A 796 14.45 27.92 11.94
C LEU A 796 13.74 26.86 11.09
N CYS A 797 13.27 27.20 9.89
CA CYS A 797 12.67 26.24 8.96
C CYS A 797 13.63 25.09 8.64
N ILE A 798 14.90 25.39 8.35
CA ILE A 798 15.95 24.40 8.07
C ILE A 798 16.20 23.55 9.32
N GLY A 799 16.31 24.17 10.49
CA GLY A 799 16.52 23.48 11.76
C GLY A 799 15.40 22.50 12.08
N TYR A 800 14.14 22.94 11.96
CA TYR A 800 12.97 22.09 12.18
C TYR A 800 12.89 20.97 11.14
N ALA A 801 13.11 21.25 9.87
CA ALA A 801 13.10 20.24 8.82
C ALA A 801 14.17 19.17 9.04
N THR A 802 15.38 19.57 9.45
CA THR A 802 16.49 18.67 9.79
C THR A 802 16.12 17.80 11.00
N PHE A 803 15.55 18.41 12.05
CA PHE A 803 15.05 17.69 13.22
C PHE A 803 13.98 16.66 12.84
N ILE A 804 12.99 17.05 12.04
CA ILE A 804 11.94 16.14 11.59
C ILE A 804 12.56 14.97 10.83
N ARG A 805 13.45 15.26 9.86
CA ARG A 805 14.13 14.22 9.07
C ARG A 805 14.88 13.24 9.98
N TRP A 806 15.62 13.73 10.97
CA TRP A 806 16.32 12.88 11.93
C TRP A 806 15.34 12.00 12.73
N LYS A 807 14.20 12.56 13.15
CA LYS A 807 13.21 11.86 13.97
C LYS A 807 12.42 10.78 13.23
N ILE A 808 12.13 10.99 11.91
CA ILE A 808 11.36 10.05 11.09
C ILE A 808 12.22 9.00 10.38
N ARG A 809 13.54 9.13 10.46
CA ARG A 809 14.49 8.18 9.89
C ARG A 809 14.33 6.80 10.53
N LEU A 810 14.47 5.72 9.75
CA LEU A 810 14.56 4.37 10.30
C LEU A 810 15.83 4.23 11.14
N LYS A 811 15.74 3.55 12.28
CA LYS A 811 16.92 3.17 13.08
C LYS A 811 17.68 2.11 12.27
N GLY A 812 18.65 2.49 11.49
CA GLY A 812 19.44 1.57 10.68
C GLY A 812 19.95 2.16 9.35
N GLU A 813 19.49 3.37 8.96
CA GLU A 813 20.10 4.16 7.87
C GLU A 813 21.26 5.05 8.37
#